data_9db743aa049c69dedf11db1eb6a4d83f
#
_entry.id   9db743aa049c69dedf11db1eb6a4d83f
#
_cell.length_a   1.000
_cell.length_b   1.000
_cell.length_c   1.000
_cell.angle_alpha   90.00
_cell.angle_beta   90.00
_cell.angle_gamma   90.00
#
_symmetry.space_group_name_H-M   'P 1'
#
loop_
_entity.id
_entity.type
_entity.pdbx_description
1 polymer ?
#
loop_
_entity_poly.entity_id
_entity_poly.type
_entity_poly.pdbx_seq_one_letter_code
_entity_poly.pdbx_strand_id
1 'polypeptide(L)'
;MIRMIQSRSAGHAKAYFADALSKSDYYTSDQELAGYWQGRLAARLGIDGLISKESFFALCENLHPVSGDSLTPRTKEERTTGYDINFHCPKSVSVLHVFAGDDHILEAFRESVADTMRAIEQDAKTRVRRGGVYDDRQTGELIWGNFIHQTARPVEGLTPDPHLHSHCFVFNATWDAEEQRIKAGQFKDIKRDMPYYQARFHKTLSDRLIDLGYQVRRTEKSFEVVGVPKSVTGLFSKRTDEIGRIAKEKGITDAKELDNLGARTRAKKQKGNSMAELKDAWRKQVTQLPKGEQGEGSATVRHAPTKAKDITPEACIEHATQHCFERASVMADRRLLESAYRHGIGSTASTVETITHAFKADSRFIHITEKSRFLCTTKEVLREEKRMVDLARAGQGKMAPLYDQAPELKVTGQQAEAIKHILTTPHRVSIVRGAAGTGKTTLMKEAVDHIKRAGKDVTVLAPTAQASRGVLRGEGFGDAETVARFLVSPAMQEKIKGQVLWIDEAGLLGTKDMTALLEVATQQNARLILGGDTRQHASVVRGDALRIINTVAGIKTAEVSKIYRQKNEDYKSAVEDLAKGNVASAFEKLDDMKFIQELNNEKPEQVLVENYIETIRKGKSALIISPTHAQGEAVTNEVRRQLRDEGMIGKKEIAAMRYVSLNMTEAEKADARSFEAGHVVQFTQNTTGFLRGSMWQVDAVDEKQKTVQVKNDKAEIKHLPLHKSGNYEVYREAELALSKGDRIRITKNGFDTNKKRLDNGDILEVVSVTKSGTINLRNEISQATYTLNKKFGHIAHAHCITSHASQGKTVDEVFIWQPAATFPAADAKQFYVSVSRGREKAHIYTDNKEDLLAHVKDLGDRQSAIEAVKGDTKHIEAVLNRQRKAQEPEPIKTKQPLSNPIKSRDHEPER
;
A
#
# COMPACT_ATOMS: atom_id res chain seq x y z
N MET A 1 14.83 12.64 -5.64
CA MET A 1 13.55 12.62 -4.90
C MET A 1 12.87 13.96 -5.09
N ILE A 2 11.54 13.98 -5.28
CA ILE A 2 10.77 15.24 -5.30
C ILE A 2 9.97 15.34 -4.01
N ARG A 3 9.99 16.54 -3.38
CA ARG A 3 9.19 16.88 -2.20
C ARG A 3 8.35 18.11 -2.50
N MET A 4 7.14 18.16 -1.96
CA MET A 4 6.25 19.30 -2.09
C MET A 4 5.82 19.79 -0.71
N ILE A 5 6.27 20.99 -0.33
CA ILE A 5 6.08 21.59 0.98
C ILE A 5 5.17 22.81 0.85
N GLN A 6 4.06 22.81 1.57
CA GLN A 6 3.11 23.93 1.55
C GLN A 6 3.60 25.09 2.43
N SER A 7 3.61 26.30 1.89
CA SER A 7 3.84 27.55 2.64
C SER A 7 2.52 28.21 2.98
N ARG A 8 2.25 28.38 4.28
CA ARG A 8 0.99 28.93 4.82
C ARG A 8 1.08 30.38 5.27
N SER A 9 2.21 31.05 5.02
CA SER A 9 2.42 32.45 5.44
C SER A 9 3.38 33.14 4.47
N ALA A 10 3.04 34.37 4.08
CA ALA A 10 3.88 35.23 3.26
C ALA A 10 5.21 35.54 3.96
N GLY A 11 5.18 35.82 5.26
CA GLY A 11 6.36 36.10 6.07
C GLY A 11 7.36 34.94 6.09
N HIS A 12 6.88 33.71 6.22
CA HIS A 12 7.73 32.52 6.21
C HIS A 12 8.37 32.29 4.83
N ALA A 13 7.61 32.44 3.75
CA ALA A 13 8.12 32.32 2.38
C ALA A 13 9.19 33.40 2.10
N LYS A 14 8.93 34.67 2.44
CA LYS A 14 9.87 35.77 2.31
C LYS A 14 11.17 35.53 3.07
N ALA A 15 11.07 35.12 4.34
CA ALA A 15 12.23 34.84 5.19
C ALA A 15 13.08 33.69 4.65
N TYR A 16 12.44 32.64 4.14
CA TYR A 16 13.14 31.47 3.62
C TYR A 16 13.98 31.78 2.38
N PHE A 17 13.47 32.59 1.46
CA PHE A 17 14.16 32.98 0.23
C PHE A 17 14.90 34.31 0.31
N ALA A 18 14.81 35.05 1.43
CA ALA A 18 15.46 36.36 1.58
C ALA A 18 16.98 36.32 1.33
N ASP A 19 17.64 35.28 1.83
CA ASP A 19 19.08 35.10 1.63
C ASP A 19 19.43 34.83 0.17
N ALA A 20 18.60 34.06 -0.55
CA ALA A 20 18.79 33.77 -1.99
C ALA A 20 18.48 35.00 -2.87
N LEU A 21 17.54 35.87 -2.43
CA LEU A 21 17.09 37.06 -3.15
C LEU A 21 17.92 38.33 -2.85
N SER A 22 18.68 38.36 -1.74
CA SER A 22 19.51 39.52 -1.38
C SER A 22 20.80 39.67 -2.19
N LYS A 23 21.08 38.70 -3.06
CA LYS A 23 22.31 38.63 -3.82
C LYS A 23 22.03 39.02 -5.27
N SER A 24 22.11 40.31 -5.58
CA SER A 24 21.80 40.87 -6.88
C SER A 24 22.96 40.79 -7.89
N ASP A 25 24.13 40.27 -7.52
CA ASP A 25 25.29 40.26 -8.40
C ASP A 25 25.60 38.89 -8.99
N TYR A 26 26.07 38.91 -10.23
CA TYR A 26 26.50 37.80 -11.09
C TYR A 26 27.54 36.85 -10.42
N TYR A 27 28.11 37.24 -9.30
CA TYR A 27 29.07 36.52 -8.47
C TYR A 27 28.52 36.19 -7.08
N THR A 28 27.29 35.72 -7.01
CA THR A 28 26.83 35.07 -5.78
C THR A 28 27.76 33.92 -5.44
N SER A 29 28.10 33.78 -4.15
CA SER A 29 28.91 32.65 -3.67
C SER A 29 28.51 31.40 -4.48
N ASP A 30 29.49 30.76 -5.15
CA ASP A 30 29.36 29.60 -6.09
C ASP A 30 28.43 28.45 -5.65
N GLN A 31 27.95 28.49 -4.40
CA GLN A 31 27.07 27.45 -3.81
C GLN A 31 25.61 27.56 -4.20
N GLU A 32 25.12 28.75 -4.53
CA GLU A 32 23.73 29.03 -4.95
C GLU A 32 23.74 29.81 -6.25
N LEU A 33 22.98 29.32 -7.22
CA LEU A 33 22.84 30.00 -8.51
C LEU A 33 21.68 30.99 -8.47
N ALA A 34 21.77 32.04 -9.28
CA ALA A 34 20.72 33.06 -9.38
C ALA A 34 19.36 32.42 -9.71
N GLY A 35 18.30 32.88 -9.06
CA GLY A 35 16.94 32.42 -9.32
C GLY A 35 16.36 33.01 -10.60
N TYR A 36 15.56 32.20 -11.31
CA TYR A 36 14.91 32.59 -12.56
C TYR A 36 13.40 32.37 -12.49
N TRP A 37 12.65 33.35 -13.04
CA TRP A 37 11.22 33.20 -13.24
C TRP A 37 10.93 32.15 -14.32
N GLN A 38 9.90 31.35 -14.10
CA GLN A 38 9.42 30.35 -15.06
C GLN A 38 7.89 30.19 -14.94
N GLY A 39 7.31 29.58 -15.97
CA GLY A 39 5.88 29.31 -16.07
C GLY A 39 5.12 30.30 -16.96
N ARG A 40 4.01 29.83 -17.53
CA ARG A 40 3.20 30.63 -18.46
C ARG A 40 2.57 31.84 -17.77
N LEU A 41 2.21 31.71 -16.50
CA LEU A 41 1.66 32.83 -15.73
C LEU A 41 2.71 33.91 -15.49
N ALA A 42 4.02 33.59 -15.41
CA ALA A 42 5.08 34.59 -15.30
C ALA A 42 5.11 35.50 -16.53
N ALA A 43 5.08 34.92 -17.72
CA ALA A 43 5.01 35.70 -18.99
C ALA A 43 3.73 36.56 -19.07
N ARG A 44 2.58 36.06 -18.59
CA ARG A 44 1.32 36.81 -18.52
C ARG A 44 1.40 37.97 -17.54
N LEU A 45 2.14 37.88 -16.48
CA LEU A 45 2.37 38.94 -15.48
C LEU A 45 3.48 39.92 -15.89
N GLY A 46 4.08 39.73 -17.10
CA GLY A 46 5.13 40.60 -17.61
C GLY A 46 6.45 40.48 -16.85
N ILE A 47 6.74 39.35 -16.25
CA ILE A 47 8.01 39.07 -15.54
C ILE A 47 8.70 37.85 -16.14
N ASP A 48 10.00 38.02 -16.40
CA ASP A 48 10.89 36.99 -16.92
C ASP A 48 12.32 37.19 -16.38
N GLY A 49 13.20 36.26 -16.70
CA GLY A 49 14.62 36.35 -16.33
C GLY A 49 14.88 36.22 -14.84
N LEU A 50 15.79 37.02 -14.34
CA LEU A 50 16.24 36.98 -12.94
C LEU A 50 15.13 37.39 -11.95
N ILE A 51 15.07 36.72 -10.81
CA ILE A 51 14.10 37.01 -9.76
C ILE A 51 14.57 38.18 -8.93
N SER A 52 13.81 39.29 -8.97
CA SER A 52 14.03 40.39 -8.03
C SER A 52 13.32 40.12 -6.70
N LYS A 53 13.88 40.67 -5.63
CA LYS A 53 13.30 40.59 -4.29
C LYS A 53 11.90 41.23 -4.24
N GLU A 54 11.74 42.33 -4.93
CA GLU A 54 10.49 43.12 -4.99
C GLU A 54 9.40 42.29 -5.66
N SER A 55 9.68 41.70 -6.83
CA SER A 55 8.70 40.89 -7.55
C SER A 55 8.31 39.61 -6.80
N PHE A 56 9.29 38.98 -6.14
CA PHE A 56 9.01 37.80 -5.33
C PHE A 56 8.15 38.15 -4.09
N PHE A 57 8.45 39.24 -3.43
CA PHE A 57 7.69 39.71 -2.25
C PHE A 57 6.28 40.16 -2.61
N ALA A 58 6.11 40.83 -3.76
CA ALA A 58 4.78 41.22 -4.26
C ALA A 58 3.90 39.96 -4.47
N LEU A 59 4.41 38.94 -5.14
CA LEU A 59 3.69 37.68 -5.31
C LEU A 59 3.39 36.97 -3.98
N CYS A 60 4.31 37.01 -3.02
CA CYS A 60 4.05 36.51 -1.67
C CYS A 60 2.88 37.23 -0.99
N GLU A 61 2.70 38.53 -1.24
CA GLU A 61 1.59 39.34 -0.71
C GLU A 61 0.31 39.26 -1.56
N ASN A 62 0.29 38.42 -2.61
CA ASN A 62 -0.84 38.31 -3.56
C ASN A 62 -1.03 39.57 -4.39
N LEU A 63 0.06 40.27 -4.70
CA LEU A 63 0.07 41.48 -5.53
C LEU A 63 0.69 41.19 -6.89
N HIS A 64 0.21 41.84 -7.90
CA HIS A 64 0.79 41.84 -9.25
C HIS A 64 2.18 42.51 -9.21
N PRO A 65 3.24 41.82 -9.65
CA PRO A 65 4.61 42.27 -9.42
C PRO A 65 4.98 43.57 -10.17
N VAL A 66 4.20 43.97 -11.18
CA VAL A 66 4.43 45.19 -11.96
C VAL A 66 3.44 46.30 -11.61
N SER A 67 2.12 46.02 -11.57
CA SER A 67 1.10 47.05 -11.31
C SER A 67 0.80 47.26 -9.82
N GLY A 68 1.13 46.30 -8.93
CA GLY A 68 0.80 46.35 -7.51
C GLY A 68 -0.65 46.00 -7.17
N ASP A 69 -1.48 45.68 -8.17
CA ASP A 69 -2.88 45.32 -7.96
C ASP A 69 -3.01 43.95 -7.26
N SER A 70 -4.12 43.72 -6.58
CA SER A 70 -4.39 42.42 -5.98
C SER A 70 -4.62 41.33 -7.05
N LEU A 71 -3.88 40.22 -7.00
CA LEU A 71 -4.03 39.11 -7.96
C LEU A 71 -5.33 38.34 -7.75
N THR A 72 -5.79 38.16 -6.51
CA THR A 72 -7.05 37.48 -6.18
C THR A 72 -7.85 38.29 -5.15
N PRO A 73 -9.20 38.26 -5.21
CA PRO A 73 -10.06 39.14 -4.38
C PRO A 73 -9.99 38.89 -2.87
N ARG A 74 -9.48 37.74 -2.44
CA ARG A 74 -9.45 37.34 -1.03
C ARG A 74 -8.04 37.27 -0.50
N THR A 75 -7.68 38.17 0.37
CA THR A 75 -6.40 38.18 1.09
C THR A 75 -6.66 37.89 2.57
N LYS A 76 -6.37 36.67 3.01
CA LYS A 76 -6.36 36.28 4.43
C LYS A 76 -4.92 36.20 4.88
N GLU A 77 -4.62 36.55 6.14
CA GLU A 77 -3.26 36.42 6.71
C GLU A 77 -2.77 34.95 6.66
N GLU A 78 -3.64 34.00 7.01
CA GLU A 78 -3.36 32.56 6.95
C GLU A 78 -3.79 31.95 5.61
N ARG A 79 -3.23 32.43 4.51
CA ARG A 79 -3.47 31.82 3.20
C ARG A 79 -2.30 30.95 2.76
N THR A 80 -2.55 29.94 1.95
CA THR A 80 -1.50 29.26 1.24
C THR A 80 -0.86 30.21 0.23
N THR A 81 0.38 30.62 0.49
CA THR A 81 1.16 31.51 -0.38
C THR A 81 1.66 30.76 -1.60
N GLY A 82 2.09 29.52 -1.42
CA GLY A 82 2.62 28.68 -2.49
C GLY A 82 3.10 27.33 -1.97
N TYR A 83 3.81 26.65 -2.85
CA TYR A 83 4.38 25.34 -2.60
C TYR A 83 5.85 25.30 -3.05
N ASP A 84 6.73 24.89 -2.18
CA ASP A 84 8.13 24.62 -2.51
C ASP A 84 8.26 23.19 -3.01
N ILE A 85 8.47 23.03 -4.33
CA ILE A 85 8.69 21.73 -4.97
C ILE A 85 10.19 21.53 -5.14
N ASN A 86 10.74 20.61 -4.36
CA ASN A 86 12.18 20.39 -4.26
C ASN A 86 12.60 19.17 -5.08
N PHE A 87 13.51 19.38 -6.02
CA PHE A 87 14.07 18.33 -6.86
C PHE A 87 15.47 17.96 -6.37
N HIS A 88 15.64 16.73 -5.95
CA HIS A 88 16.94 16.20 -5.51
C HIS A 88 17.40 15.11 -6.48
N CYS A 89 18.55 15.30 -7.09
CA CYS A 89 19.18 14.24 -7.88
C CYS A 89 19.75 13.12 -6.99
N PRO A 90 20.08 11.94 -7.56
CA PRO A 90 20.84 10.92 -6.86
C PRO A 90 22.17 11.44 -6.30
N LYS A 91 22.63 10.89 -5.19
CA LYS A 91 23.88 11.36 -4.55
C LYS A 91 25.09 11.21 -5.50
N SER A 92 25.15 10.12 -6.26
CA SER A 92 26.22 9.90 -7.26
C SER A 92 26.24 10.97 -8.33
N VAL A 93 25.10 11.54 -8.73
CA VAL A 93 25.04 12.67 -9.68
C VAL A 93 25.61 13.94 -9.05
N SER A 94 25.31 14.21 -7.78
CA SER A 94 25.88 15.35 -7.05
C SER A 94 27.41 15.23 -6.92
N VAL A 95 27.91 14.03 -6.65
CA VAL A 95 29.33 13.72 -6.61
C VAL A 95 29.99 13.88 -7.99
N LEU A 96 29.36 13.33 -9.03
CA LEU A 96 29.81 13.43 -10.39
C LEU A 96 29.92 14.91 -10.83
N HIS A 97 28.89 15.72 -10.60
CA HIS A 97 28.88 17.15 -10.91
C HIS A 97 30.07 17.90 -10.31
N VAL A 98 30.45 17.58 -9.08
CA VAL A 98 31.55 18.25 -8.38
C VAL A 98 32.92 17.84 -8.92
N PHE A 99 33.11 16.54 -9.25
CA PHE A 99 34.43 16.00 -9.55
C PHE A 99 34.74 15.85 -11.05
N ALA A 100 33.70 15.75 -11.93
CA ALA A 100 33.91 15.58 -13.36
C ALA A 100 34.38 16.84 -14.07
N GLY A 101 34.14 18.03 -13.51
CA GLY A 101 34.43 19.29 -14.17
C GLY A 101 33.64 19.50 -15.46
N ASP A 102 32.41 18.97 -15.49
CA ASP A 102 31.52 18.96 -16.66
C ASP A 102 30.23 19.72 -16.37
N ASP A 103 30.15 20.94 -16.91
CA ASP A 103 29.02 21.84 -16.70
C ASP A 103 27.74 21.33 -17.36
N HIS A 104 27.83 20.43 -18.35
CA HIS A 104 26.67 19.82 -18.98
C HIS A 104 25.83 18.97 -18.02
N ILE A 105 26.42 18.48 -16.92
CA ILE A 105 25.69 17.76 -15.87
C ILE A 105 24.69 18.69 -15.17
N LEU A 106 25.13 19.94 -14.90
CA LEU A 106 24.25 20.96 -14.32
C LEU A 106 23.12 21.32 -15.30
N GLU A 107 23.44 21.46 -16.59
CA GLU A 107 22.43 21.76 -17.58
C GLU A 107 21.43 20.61 -17.75
N ALA A 108 21.91 19.36 -17.83
CA ALA A 108 21.03 18.17 -17.84
C ALA A 108 20.09 18.13 -16.63
N PHE A 109 20.58 18.52 -15.46
CA PHE A 109 19.73 18.65 -14.26
C PHE A 109 18.69 19.76 -14.40
N ARG A 110 19.09 20.98 -14.82
CA ARG A 110 18.20 22.12 -15.04
C ARG A 110 17.07 21.80 -15.99
N GLU A 111 17.41 21.25 -17.16
CA GLU A 111 16.41 20.88 -18.18
C GLU A 111 15.47 19.79 -17.68
N SER A 112 15.97 18.81 -16.93
CA SER A 112 15.12 17.74 -16.36
C SER A 112 14.13 18.29 -15.32
N VAL A 113 14.54 19.28 -14.52
CA VAL A 113 13.66 20.01 -13.61
C VAL A 113 12.62 20.80 -14.42
N ALA A 114 13.05 21.57 -15.44
CA ALA A 114 12.16 22.38 -16.26
C ALA A 114 11.12 21.53 -17.00
N ASP A 115 11.52 20.39 -17.59
CA ASP A 115 10.60 19.44 -18.25
C ASP A 115 9.55 18.88 -17.30
N THR A 116 9.97 18.56 -16.10
CA THR A 116 9.05 18.02 -15.08
C THR A 116 8.11 19.11 -14.58
N MET A 117 8.61 20.32 -14.36
CA MET A 117 7.78 21.46 -13.96
C MET A 117 6.77 21.85 -15.01
N ARG A 118 7.13 21.80 -16.32
CA ARG A 118 6.17 22.01 -17.43
C ARG A 118 5.05 20.96 -17.41
N ALA A 119 5.36 19.70 -17.07
CA ALA A 119 4.33 18.68 -16.91
C ALA A 119 3.43 18.95 -15.69
N ILE A 120 3.98 19.43 -14.58
CA ILE A 120 3.21 19.86 -13.40
C ILE A 120 2.30 21.05 -13.73
N GLU A 121 2.82 22.02 -14.48
CA GLU A 121 2.06 23.21 -14.93
C GLU A 121 0.86 22.83 -15.79
N GLN A 122 1.02 21.88 -16.73
CA GLN A 122 -0.08 21.40 -17.56
C GLN A 122 -1.23 20.82 -16.74
N ASP A 123 -0.94 20.31 -15.56
CA ASP A 123 -1.93 19.73 -14.64
C ASP A 123 -2.52 20.73 -13.64
N ALA A 124 -2.16 22.01 -13.75
CA ALA A 124 -2.70 23.05 -12.89
C ALA A 124 -4.22 23.15 -13.04
N LYS A 125 -4.90 23.33 -11.90
CA LYS A 125 -6.35 23.44 -11.81
C LYS A 125 -6.76 24.58 -10.90
N THR A 126 -7.98 25.07 -11.10
CA THR A 126 -8.64 25.99 -10.17
C THR A 126 -10.02 25.47 -9.80
N ARG A 127 -10.50 25.88 -8.61
CA ARG A 127 -11.86 25.53 -8.18
C ARG A 127 -12.90 26.44 -8.80
N VAL A 128 -13.93 25.85 -9.35
CA VAL A 128 -15.10 26.53 -9.92
C VAL A 128 -16.37 26.05 -9.23
N ARG A 129 -17.41 26.89 -9.23
CA ARG A 129 -18.73 26.53 -8.69
C ARG A 129 -19.74 26.56 -9.82
N ARG A 130 -20.32 25.42 -10.13
CA ARG A 130 -21.37 25.28 -11.15
C ARG A 130 -22.62 24.65 -10.50
N GLY A 131 -23.79 25.28 -10.63
CA GLY A 131 -25.05 24.74 -10.12
C GLY A 131 -25.05 24.40 -8.63
N GLY A 132 -24.30 25.13 -7.81
CA GLY A 132 -24.19 24.85 -6.37
C GLY A 132 -23.12 23.84 -5.99
N VAL A 133 -22.54 23.12 -6.95
CA VAL A 133 -21.50 22.10 -6.74
C VAL A 133 -20.11 22.66 -7.07
N TYR A 134 -19.11 22.32 -6.28
CA TYR A 134 -17.71 22.65 -6.55
C TYR A 134 -17.12 21.60 -7.48
N ASP A 135 -16.40 22.07 -8.51
CA ASP A 135 -15.64 21.27 -9.45
C ASP A 135 -14.25 21.90 -9.66
N ASP A 136 -13.29 21.13 -10.21
CA ASP A 136 -11.95 21.62 -10.50
C ASP A 136 -11.76 21.70 -12.03
N ARG A 137 -11.45 22.92 -12.52
CA ARG A 137 -11.18 23.20 -13.93
C ARG A 137 -9.68 23.20 -14.18
N GLN A 138 -9.22 22.55 -15.24
CA GLN A 138 -7.84 22.63 -15.69
C GLN A 138 -7.52 24.02 -16.25
N THR A 139 -6.41 24.57 -15.83
CA THR A 139 -5.93 25.90 -16.23
C THR A 139 -4.64 25.84 -17.02
N GLY A 140 -3.71 24.96 -16.66
CA GLY A 140 -2.46 24.73 -17.38
C GLY A 140 -1.45 25.90 -17.31
N GLU A 141 -1.62 26.83 -16.35
CA GLU A 141 -0.72 27.95 -16.15
C GLU A 141 -0.32 28.09 -14.69
N LEU A 142 0.97 28.14 -14.41
CA LEU A 142 1.55 28.40 -13.09
C LEU A 142 2.65 29.48 -13.20
N ILE A 143 3.11 29.98 -12.06
CA ILE A 143 4.30 30.80 -11.91
C ILE A 143 5.16 30.25 -10.79
N TRP A 144 6.47 30.13 -11.05
CA TRP A 144 7.42 29.72 -10.01
C TRP A 144 8.79 30.35 -10.18
N GLY A 145 9.45 30.55 -9.03
CA GLY A 145 10.86 30.89 -8.98
C GLY A 145 11.69 29.62 -8.83
N ASN A 146 12.69 29.45 -9.71
CA ASN A 146 13.60 28.28 -9.68
C ASN A 146 14.95 28.69 -9.11
N PHE A 147 15.37 28.05 -7.98
CA PHE A 147 16.64 28.30 -7.30
C PHE A 147 17.42 26.99 -7.21
N ILE A 148 18.66 26.96 -7.75
CA ILE A 148 19.51 25.76 -7.74
C ILE A 148 20.61 25.92 -6.71
N HIS A 149 20.77 24.88 -5.89
CA HIS A 149 21.78 24.78 -4.85
C HIS A 149 22.68 23.58 -5.12
N GLN A 150 23.98 23.73 -4.83
CA GLN A 150 25.01 22.72 -5.08
C GLN A 150 25.49 22.02 -3.82
N THR A 151 25.07 22.51 -2.63
CA THR A 151 25.51 21.98 -1.34
C THR A 151 24.34 21.63 -0.43
N ALA A 152 24.51 20.59 0.36
CA ALA A 152 23.60 20.30 1.47
C ALA A 152 23.78 21.31 2.62
N ARG A 153 22.83 21.42 3.53
CA ARG A 153 23.05 22.13 4.80
C ARG A 153 24.11 21.40 5.61
N PRO A 154 25.06 22.12 6.21
CA PRO A 154 26.13 21.50 7.00
C PRO A 154 25.57 20.80 8.23
N VAL A 155 26.25 19.78 8.69
CA VAL A 155 26.21 19.27 10.04
C VAL A 155 27.14 20.13 10.88
N GLU A 156 26.78 20.40 12.12
CA GLU A 156 27.54 21.31 13.00
C GLU A 156 29.04 20.89 13.08
N GLY A 157 29.91 21.83 12.80
CA GLY A 157 31.36 21.59 12.77
C GLY A 157 31.91 20.86 11.55
N LEU A 158 31.07 20.48 10.57
CA LEU A 158 31.50 19.76 9.38
C LEU A 158 31.28 20.58 8.09
N THR A 159 32.15 20.33 7.10
CA THR A 159 31.98 20.86 5.75
C THR A 159 30.66 20.38 5.14
N PRO A 160 29.86 21.26 4.50
CA PRO A 160 28.65 20.86 3.79
C PRO A 160 28.96 19.80 2.72
N ASP A 161 28.07 18.82 2.56
CA ASP A 161 28.23 17.78 1.53
C ASP A 161 27.80 18.30 0.14
N PRO A 162 28.39 17.78 -0.96
CA PRO A 162 27.91 18.05 -2.31
C PRO A 162 26.46 17.55 -2.46
N HIS A 163 25.59 18.44 -2.90
CA HIS A 163 24.16 18.11 -3.05
C HIS A 163 23.49 19.02 -4.07
N LEU A 164 23.42 18.54 -5.31
CA LEU A 164 22.74 19.24 -6.39
C LEU A 164 21.23 19.07 -6.25
N HIS A 165 20.53 20.18 -6.02
CA HIS A 165 19.07 20.20 -5.86
C HIS A 165 18.50 21.55 -6.28
N SER A 166 17.20 21.56 -6.61
CA SER A 166 16.47 22.76 -7.01
C SER A 166 15.26 22.97 -6.12
N HIS A 167 15.03 24.22 -5.73
CA HIS A 167 13.79 24.72 -5.12
C HIS A 167 12.97 25.42 -6.18
N CYS A 168 11.82 24.87 -6.57
CA CYS A 168 10.83 25.51 -7.41
C CYS A 168 9.70 26.02 -6.52
N PHE A 169 9.74 27.30 -6.14
CA PHE A 169 8.67 27.89 -5.34
C PHE A 169 7.51 28.32 -6.25
N VAL A 170 6.45 27.51 -6.26
CA VAL A 170 5.24 27.70 -7.05
C VAL A 170 4.25 28.54 -6.24
N PHE A 171 3.87 29.73 -6.76
CA PHE A 171 2.88 30.56 -6.11
C PHE A 171 1.48 29.97 -6.28
N ASN A 172 0.63 30.20 -5.27
CA ASN A 172 -0.76 29.72 -5.29
C ASN A 172 -1.65 30.60 -6.18
N ALA A 173 -1.31 30.69 -7.45
CA ALA A 173 -1.97 31.47 -8.47
C ALA A 173 -2.00 30.72 -9.80
N THR A 174 -3.12 30.81 -10.51
CA THR A 174 -3.29 30.25 -11.86
C THR A 174 -4.29 31.09 -12.65
N TRP A 175 -4.13 31.16 -13.98
CA TRP A 175 -5.03 31.89 -14.85
C TRP A 175 -6.22 31.03 -15.27
N ASP A 176 -7.43 31.50 -14.98
CA ASP A 176 -8.66 30.88 -15.45
C ASP A 176 -9.08 31.56 -16.77
N ALA A 177 -8.87 30.87 -17.88
CA ALA A 177 -9.16 31.41 -19.20
C ALA A 177 -10.68 31.59 -19.49
N GLU A 178 -11.56 30.84 -18.83
CA GLU A 178 -13.00 31.01 -18.96
C GLU A 178 -13.52 32.23 -18.16
N GLU A 179 -12.99 32.44 -16.95
CA GLU A 179 -13.36 33.58 -16.12
C GLU A 179 -12.46 34.78 -16.31
N GLN A 180 -11.46 34.71 -17.19
CA GLN A 180 -10.52 35.78 -17.55
C GLN A 180 -9.91 36.48 -16.33
N ARG A 181 -9.47 35.69 -15.33
CA ARG A 181 -8.87 36.20 -14.08
C ARG A 181 -7.94 35.21 -13.42
N ILE A 182 -7.10 35.72 -12.55
CA ILE A 182 -6.23 34.89 -11.71
C ILE A 182 -7.02 34.35 -10.52
N LYS A 183 -6.84 33.08 -10.21
CA LYS A 183 -7.49 32.36 -9.11
C LYS A 183 -6.46 31.52 -8.33
N ALA A 184 -6.84 31.09 -7.13
CA ALA A 184 -6.04 30.13 -6.38
C ALA A 184 -5.99 28.75 -7.06
N GLY A 185 -4.81 28.17 -7.13
CA GLY A 185 -4.59 26.83 -7.67
C GLY A 185 -5.07 25.71 -6.74
N GLN A 186 -5.41 24.57 -7.32
CA GLN A 186 -5.75 23.34 -6.63
C GLN A 186 -4.61 22.31 -6.78
N PHE A 187 -3.84 22.08 -5.73
CA PHE A 187 -2.62 21.27 -5.77
C PHE A 187 -2.77 19.86 -5.21
N LYS A 188 -3.98 19.47 -4.77
CA LYS A 188 -4.23 18.15 -4.18
C LYS A 188 -3.84 17.00 -5.11
N ASP A 189 -4.25 17.11 -6.38
CA ASP A 189 -3.96 16.08 -7.38
C ASP A 189 -2.47 16.03 -7.73
N ILE A 190 -1.83 17.19 -7.88
CA ILE A 190 -0.38 17.31 -8.11
C ILE A 190 0.38 16.64 -6.94
N LYS A 191 -0.01 16.92 -5.69
CA LYS A 191 0.63 16.33 -4.51
C LYS A 191 0.46 14.80 -4.47
N ARG A 192 -0.73 14.29 -4.80
CA ARG A 192 -1.00 12.85 -4.89
C ARG A 192 -0.11 12.17 -5.93
N ASP A 193 0.09 12.83 -7.06
CA ASP A 193 0.79 12.29 -8.23
C ASP A 193 2.32 12.59 -8.23
N MET A 194 2.87 13.09 -7.10
CA MET A 194 4.32 13.33 -6.96
C MET A 194 5.20 12.12 -7.30
N PRO A 195 4.84 10.86 -6.98
CA PRO A 195 5.62 9.69 -7.41
C PRO A 195 5.77 9.56 -8.93
N TYR A 196 4.72 9.90 -9.69
CA TYR A 196 4.75 9.93 -11.15
C TYR A 196 5.72 11.01 -11.68
N TYR A 197 5.66 12.24 -11.15
CA TYR A 197 6.58 13.31 -11.54
C TYR A 197 8.03 12.99 -11.15
N GLN A 198 8.22 12.33 -10.01
CA GLN A 198 9.54 11.87 -9.59
C GLN A 198 10.11 10.82 -10.56
N ALA A 199 9.31 9.85 -10.98
CA ALA A 199 9.73 8.85 -11.95
C ALA A 199 10.05 9.48 -13.31
N ARG A 200 9.23 10.45 -13.75
CA ARG A 200 9.48 11.26 -14.95
C ARG A 200 10.82 12.00 -14.83
N PHE A 201 11.05 12.75 -13.77
CA PHE A 201 12.29 13.47 -13.51
C PHE A 201 13.53 12.55 -13.52
N HIS A 202 13.46 11.43 -12.81
CA HIS A 202 14.57 10.48 -12.77
C HIS A 202 14.86 9.87 -14.14
N LYS A 203 13.81 9.52 -14.89
CA LYS A 203 13.96 8.98 -16.25
C LYS A 203 14.61 10.01 -17.18
N THR A 204 14.10 11.23 -17.20
CA THR A 204 14.62 12.32 -18.04
C THR A 204 16.08 12.66 -17.69
N LEU A 205 16.41 12.75 -16.39
CA LEU A 205 17.79 13.02 -15.97
C LEU A 205 18.72 11.85 -16.32
N SER A 206 18.26 10.60 -16.13
CA SER A 206 19.03 9.42 -16.53
C SER A 206 19.36 9.43 -18.02
N ASP A 207 18.38 9.75 -18.87
CA ASP A 207 18.55 9.77 -20.32
C ASP A 207 19.58 10.82 -20.75
N ARG A 208 19.45 12.04 -20.21
CA ARG A 208 20.41 13.12 -20.51
C ARG A 208 21.83 12.78 -20.05
N LEU A 209 22.00 12.12 -18.89
CA LEU A 209 23.31 11.69 -18.45
C LEU A 209 23.90 10.59 -19.35
N ILE A 210 23.08 9.68 -19.87
CA ILE A 210 23.52 8.67 -20.83
C ILE A 210 23.93 9.31 -22.15
N ASP A 211 23.17 10.29 -22.64
CA ASP A 211 23.48 11.04 -23.86
C ASP A 211 24.81 11.82 -23.71
N LEU A 212 25.14 12.28 -22.49
CA LEU A 212 26.44 12.86 -22.16
C LEU A 212 27.56 11.81 -22.05
N GLY A 213 27.26 10.51 -22.17
CA GLY A 213 28.21 9.41 -22.10
C GLY A 213 28.42 8.81 -20.70
N TYR A 214 27.62 9.18 -19.71
CA TYR A 214 27.68 8.58 -18.37
C TYR A 214 26.79 7.34 -18.29
N GLN A 215 27.29 6.26 -17.72
CA GLN A 215 26.51 5.05 -17.47
C GLN A 215 25.72 5.18 -16.17
N VAL A 216 24.48 4.74 -16.16
CA VAL A 216 23.64 4.74 -14.98
C VAL A 216 23.12 3.33 -14.69
N ARG A 217 22.94 3.03 -13.40
CA ARG A 217 22.36 1.78 -12.91
C ARG A 217 21.08 2.10 -12.14
N ARG A 218 19.97 1.45 -12.51
CA ARG A 218 18.70 1.57 -11.80
C ARG A 218 18.82 1.03 -10.37
N THR A 219 18.20 1.71 -9.43
CA THR A 219 18.00 1.25 -8.04
C THR A 219 16.50 1.08 -7.75
N GLU A 220 16.17 0.54 -6.57
CA GLU A 220 14.76 0.37 -6.16
C GLU A 220 13.92 1.65 -6.32
N LYS A 221 14.45 2.82 -5.96
CA LYS A 221 13.69 4.09 -5.94
C LYS A 221 14.16 5.13 -6.94
N SER A 222 15.33 4.93 -7.59
CA SER A 222 15.97 5.93 -8.42
C SER A 222 16.99 5.26 -9.35
N PHE A 223 18.16 5.90 -9.50
CA PHE A 223 19.34 5.37 -10.18
C PHE A 223 20.61 5.88 -9.50
N GLU A 224 21.75 5.28 -9.83
CA GLU A 224 23.07 5.76 -9.47
C GLU A 224 23.99 5.76 -10.70
N VAL A 225 24.94 6.68 -10.71
CA VAL A 225 25.96 6.73 -11.77
C VAL A 225 26.97 5.60 -11.53
N VAL A 226 27.23 4.82 -12.59
CA VAL A 226 28.23 3.74 -12.54
C VAL A 226 29.62 4.34 -12.40
N GLY A 227 30.42 3.75 -11.51
CA GLY A 227 31.78 4.22 -11.22
C GLY A 227 31.89 5.16 -10.02
N VAL A 228 30.78 5.66 -9.47
CA VAL A 228 30.77 6.33 -8.16
C VAL A 228 30.56 5.29 -7.05
N PRO A 229 31.58 4.98 -6.22
CA PRO A 229 31.49 3.96 -5.21
C PRO A 229 30.48 4.29 -4.10
N LYS A 230 29.90 3.26 -3.48
CA LYS A 230 29.04 3.41 -2.30
C LYS A 230 29.78 4.05 -1.11
N SER A 231 31.08 3.80 -0.94
CA SER A 231 31.93 4.46 0.05
C SER A 231 31.99 5.97 -0.13
N VAL A 232 32.11 6.47 -1.37
CA VAL A 232 32.12 7.91 -1.67
C VAL A 232 30.73 8.52 -1.47
N THR A 233 29.67 7.88 -1.95
CA THR A 233 28.30 8.38 -1.71
C THR A 233 27.93 8.37 -0.22
N GLY A 234 28.41 7.38 0.54
CA GLY A 234 28.27 7.31 1.99
C GLY A 234 29.03 8.43 2.71
N LEU A 235 30.29 8.68 2.33
CA LEU A 235 31.12 9.76 2.87
C LEU A 235 30.41 11.14 2.82
N PHE A 236 29.65 11.38 1.77
CA PHE A 236 28.90 12.62 1.54
C PHE A 236 27.41 12.52 1.92
N SER A 237 27.04 11.61 2.79
CA SER A 237 25.68 11.44 3.33
C SER A 237 25.53 11.86 4.79
N LYS A 238 26.47 12.65 5.30
CA LYS A 238 26.60 13.04 6.73
C LYS A 238 25.28 13.58 7.32
N ARG A 239 24.56 14.38 6.55
CA ARG A 239 23.28 14.93 6.98
C ARG A 239 22.20 13.85 7.11
N THR A 240 22.18 12.89 6.19
CA THR A 240 21.24 11.75 6.22
C THR A 240 21.57 10.84 7.40
N ASP A 241 22.85 10.61 7.64
CA ASP A 241 23.33 9.78 8.75
C ASP A 241 23.05 10.44 10.11
N GLU A 242 23.23 11.76 10.22
CA GLU A 242 22.86 12.52 11.41
C GLU A 242 21.36 12.42 11.70
N ILE A 243 20.52 12.67 10.69
CA ILE A 243 19.05 12.54 10.82
C ILE A 243 18.72 11.12 11.21
N GLY A 244 19.32 10.11 10.56
CA GLY A 244 19.11 8.70 10.86
C GLY A 244 19.54 8.32 12.29
N ARG A 245 20.67 8.86 12.78
CA ARG A 245 21.15 8.65 14.15
C ARG A 245 20.17 9.26 15.16
N ILE A 246 19.80 10.52 14.99
CA ILE A 246 18.86 11.20 15.89
C ILE A 246 17.47 10.54 15.83
N ALA A 247 17.03 10.10 14.64
CA ALA A 247 15.79 9.37 14.48
C ALA A 247 15.82 8.05 15.24
N LYS A 248 16.92 7.30 15.14
CA LYS A 248 17.11 6.05 15.89
C LYS A 248 17.13 6.28 17.40
N GLU A 249 17.84 7.33 17.86
CA GLU A 249 17.87 7.74 19.28
C GLU A 249 16.49 8.14 19.81
N LYS A 250 15.67 8.79 18.97
CA LYS A 250 14.31 9.24 19.31
C LYS A 250 13.22 8.24 18.92
N GLY A 251 13.57 7.08 18.35
CA GLY A 251 12.59 6.08 17.88
C GLY A 251 11.74 6.53 16.70
N ILE A 252 12.14 7.57 15.95
CA ILE A 252 11.40 8.13 14.82
C ILE A 252 11.59 7.25 13.60
N THR A 253 10.51 6.67 13.08
CA THR A 253 10.51 5.84 11.86
C THR A 253 9.60 6.39 10.76
N ASP A 254 8.79 7.37 11.09
CA ASP A 254 7.84 7.99 10.15
C ASP A 254 8.53 8.99 9.22
N ALA A 255 8.20 8.94 7.93
CA ALA A 255 8.82 9.79 6.91
C ALA A 255 8.52 11.29 7.12
N LYS A 256 7.31 11.66 7.59
CA LYS A 256 6.94 13.04 7.87
C LYS A 256 7.64 13.57 9.13
N GLU A 257 7.76 12.72 10.15
CA GLU A 257 8.51 13.05 11.37
C GLU A 257 10.02 13.14 11.08
N LEU A 258 10.56 12.28 10.22
CA LEU A 258 11.93 12.38 9.73
C LEU A 258 12.16 13.69 8.97
N ASP A 259 11.22 14.11 8.14
CA ASP A 259 11.25 15.40 7.46
C ASP A 259 11.17 16.58 8.44
N ASN A 260 10.32 16.48 9.44
CA ASN A 260 10.21 17.47 10.54
C ASN A 260 11.49 17.50 11.39
N LEU A 261 12.06 16.35 11.70
CA LEU A 261 13.35 16.24 12.38
C LEU A 261 14.45 16.91 11.55
N GLY A 262 14.51 16.62 10.26
CA GLY A 262 15.39 17.29 9.31
C GLY A 262 15.20 18.81 9.28
N ALA A 263 13.98 19.31 9.51
CA ALA A 263 13.70 20.73 9.62
C ALA A 263 14.15 21.33 10.98
N ARG A 264 13.90 20.64 12.09
CA ARG A 264 14.21 21.10 13.47
C ARG A 264 15.71 21.05 13.78
N THR A 265 16.45 20.11 13.22
CA THR A 265 17.90 19.94 13.41
C THR A 265 18.73 20.75 12.41
N ARG A 266 18.16 21.78 11.78
CA ARG A 266 18.86 22.62 10.81
C ARG A 266 19.93 23.49 11.47
N ALA A 267 21.19 23.21 11.20
CA ALA A 267 22.28 24.11 11.52
C ALA A 267 22.21 25.40 10.64
N LYS A 268 22.74 26.53 11.16
CA LYS A 268 22.85 27.75 10.37
C LYS A 268 23.77 27.51 9.17
N LYS A 269 23.45 28.12 8.00
CA LYS A 269 24.34 28.09 6.83
C LYS A 269 25.73 28.60 7.22
N GLN A 270 26.78 27.84 6.94
CA GLN A 270 28.15 28.35 7.06
C GLN A 270 28.40 29.34 5.91
N LYS A 271 28.64 30.58 6.25
CA LYS A 271 29.03 31.62 5.31
C LYS A 271 30.56 31.65 5.23
N GLY A 272 31.14 31.56 4.05
CA GLY A 272 32.54 31.86 3.86
C GLY A 272 33.38 30.97 2.99
N ASN A 273 32.97 29.76 2.65
CA ASN A 273 33.75 28.88 1.76
C ASN A 273 33.30 29.05 0.29
N SER A 274 34.20 29.31 -0.61
CA SER A 274 33.96 29.26 -2.07
C SER A 274 33.76 27.80 -2.53
N MET A 275 33.12 27.59 -3.69
CA MET A 275 33.00 26.24 -4.27
C MET A 275 34.36 25.60 -4.55
N ALA A 276 35.39 26.40 -4.90
CA ALA A 276 36.76 25.91 -5.10
C ALA A 276 37.31 25.32 -3.82
N GLU A 277 37.19 26.03 -2.71
CA GLU A 277 37.64 25.54 -1.38
C GLU A 277 36.88 24.30 -0.92
N LEU A 278 35.56 24.25 -1.18
CA LEU A 278 34.73 23.08 -0.90
C LEU A 278 35.14 21.86 -1.74
N LYS A 279 35.36 22.06 -3.04
CA LYS A 279 35.83 20.98 -3.95
C LYS A 279 37.16 20.42 -3.48
N ASP A 280 38.11 21.27 -3.05
CA ASP A 280 39.39 20.81 -2.50
C ASP A 280 39.25 20.08 -1.16
N ALA A 281 38.37 20.57 -0.30
CA ALA A 281 38.07 19.88 0.95
C ALA A 281 37.43 18.50 0.70
N TRP A 282 36.49 18.37 -0.25
CA TRP A 282 35.89 17.10 -0.63
C TRP A 282 36.89 16.13 -1.27
N ARG A 283 37.79 16.61 -2.14
CA ARG A 283 38.88 15.79 -2.68
C ARG A 283 39.74 15.22 -1.58
N LYS A 284 40.14 16.05 -0.60
CA LYS A 284 40.90 15.61 0.58
C LYS A 284 40.17 14.53 1.38
N GLN A 285 38.87 14.64 1.54
CA GLN A 285 38.07 13.62 2.22
C GLN A 285 38.02 12.29 1.43
N VAL A 286 37.87 12.33 0.10
CA VAL A 286 37.91 11.12 -0.74
C VAL A 286 39.27 10.43 -0.70
N THR A 287 40.40 11.19 -0.70
CA THR A 287 41.75 10.61 -0.63
C THR A 287 42.05 9.93 0.71
N GLN A 288 41.24 10.16 1.75
CA GLN A 288 41.35 9.45 3.02
C GLN A 288 40.71 8.04 3.00
N LEU A 289 39.87 7.74 2.00
CA LEU A 289 39.33 6.40 1.81
C LEU A 289 40.43 5.43 1.31
N PRO A 290 40.29 4.11 1.54
CA PRO A 290 41.17 3.11 0.94
C PRO A 290 41.25 3.25 -0.58
N LYS A 291 42.40 3.07 -1.20
CA LYS A 291 42.62 3.29 -2.64
C LYS A 291 41.58 2.59 -3.53
N GLY A 292 41.16 1.37 -3.19
CA GLY A 292 40.12 0.63 -3.93
C GLY A 292 38.71 1.18 -3.78
N GLU A 293 38.45 2.11 -2.85
CA GLU A 293 37.15 2.68 -2.54
C GLU A 293 36.98 4.14 -3.02
N GLN A 294 38.05 4.75 -3.55
CA GLN A 294 38.05 6.14 -3.98
C GLN A 294 37.38 6.35 -5.34
N GLY A 295 37.24 5.32 -6.14
CA GLY A 295 36.63 5.37 -7.46
C GLY A 295 37.40 6.21 -8.47
N GLU A 296 38.69 6.26 -8.36
CA GLU A 296 39.55 7.03 -9.25
C GLU A 296 39.31 6.65 -10.72
N GLY A 297 38.91 7.62 -11.51
CA GLY A 297 38.87 7.61 -12.98
C GLY A 297 37.58 7.14 -13.64
N SER A 298 36.83 6.22 -13.08
CA SER A 298 35.68 5.64 -13.81
C SER A 298 34.42 6.49 -13.81
N ALA A 299 34.16 7.25 -12.73
CA ALA A 299 32.98 8.12 -12.61
C ALA A 299 33.11 9.43 -13.43
N THR A 300 34.33 9.85 -13.72
CA THR A 300 34.65 11.10 -14.44
C THR A 300 34.88 10.89 -15.93
N VAL A 301 34.95 9.64 -16.39
CA VAL A 301 35.19 9.32 -17.80
C VAL A 301 33.87 9.20 -18.56
N ARG A 302 33.72 10.00 -19.61
CA ARG A 302 32.65 9.83 -20.58
C ARG A 302 32.93 8.60 -21.44
N HIS A 303 31.96 7.70 -21.47
CA HIS A 303 32.00 6.51 -22.33
C HIS A 303 31.25 6.80 -23.62
N ALA A 304 31.75 6.27 -24.74
CA ALA A 304 30.96 6.24 -25.97
C ALA A 304 29.65 5.51 -25.69
N PRO A 305 28.50 5.97 -26.22
CA PRO A 305 27.21 5.30 -26.03
C PRO A 305 27.35 3.83 -26.43
N THR A 306 27.39 2.96 -25.47
CA THR A 306 27.32 1.52 -25.75
C THR A 306 25.89 1.27 -26.21
N LYS A 307 25.70 0.65 -27.38
CA LYS A 307 24.45 0.06 -27.81
C LYS A 307 24.12 -1.09 -26.87
N ALA A 308 23.76 -0.78 -25.62
CA ALA A 308 23.16 -1.74 -24.73
C ALA A 308 21.89 -2.23 -25.41
N LYS A 309 21.49 -3.50 -25.21
CA LYS A 309 20.17 -3.98 -25.65
C LYS A 309 19.14 -3.12 -24.94
N ASP A 310 18.66 -2.12 -25.66
CA ASP A 310 17.81 -1.09 -25.15
C ASP A 310 16.47 -1.71 -24.73
N ILE A 311 15.94 -1.23 -23.60
CA ILE A 311 14.60 -1.60 -23.14
C ILE A 311 13.62 -0.79 -23.96
N THR A 312 12.80 -1.45 -24.76
CA THR A 312 11.81 -0.76 -25.62
C THR A 312 10.68 -0.15 -24.79
N PRO A 313 9.97 0.87 -25.33
CA PRO A 313 8.78 1.41 -24.67
C PRO A 313 7.74 0.34 -24.36
N GLU A 314 7.54 -0.63 -25.28
CA GLU A 314 6.58 -1.74 -25.11
C GLU A 314 7.01 -2.67 -23.94
N ALA A 315 8.30 -2.93 -23.80
CA ALA A 315 8.82 -3.70 -22.67
C ALA A 315 8.59 -2.97 -21.32
N CYS A 316 8.70 -1.63 -21.31
CA CYS A 316 8.39 -0.82 -20.13
C CYS A 316 6.90 -0.93 -19.76
N ILE A 317 6.01 -0.87 -20.75
CA ILE A 317 4.56 -1.00 -20.54
C ILE A 317 4.20 -2.43 -20.13
N GLU A 318 4.82 -3.45 -20.74
CA GLU A 318 4.58 -4.84 -20.35
C GLU A 318 4.96 -5.10 -18.90
N HIS A 319 6.15 -4.68 -18.49
CA HIS A 319 6.58 -4.79 -17.09
C HIS A 319 5.64 -4.05 -16.14
N ALA A 320 5.26 -2.81 -16.47
CA ALA A 320 4.36 -2.02 -15.65
C ALA A 320 2.96 -2.66 -15.55
N THR A 321 2.48 -3.26 -16.66
CA THR A 321 1.20 -3.97 -16.70
C THR A 321 1.22 -5.17 -15.75
N GLN A 322 2.23 -6.02 -15.86
CA GLN A 322 2.37 -7.20 -15.01
C GLN A 322 2.53 -6.80 -13.54
N HIS A 323 3.38 -5.81 -13.23
CA HIS A 323 3.62 -5.33 -11.88
C HIS A 323 2.34 -4.74 -11.24
N CYS A 324 1.67 -3.86 -11.96
CA CYS A 324 0.55 -3.11 -11.42
C CYS A 324 -0.73 -3.93 -11.29
N PHE A 325 -1.06 -4.72 -12.33
CA PHE A 325 -2.29 -5.52 -12.34
C PHE A 325 -2.17 -6.86 -11.61
N GLU A 326 -1.04 -7.18 -11.01
CA GLU A 326 -0.95 -8.27 -10.03
C GLU A 326 -1.80 -8.01 -8.79
N ARG A 327 -1.93 -6.72 -8.38
CA ARG A 327 -2.59 -6.32 -7.13
C ARG A 327 -3.83 -5.45 -7.28
N ALA A 328 -4.11 -4.92 -8.46
CA ALA A 328 -5.26 -4.06 -8.72
C ALA A 328 -5.95 -4.40 -10.03
N SER A 329 -7.28 -4.27 -10.08
CA SER A 329 -8.06 -4.43 -11.31
C SER A 329 -8.17 -3.14 -12.11
N VAL A 330 -8.15 -2.00 -11.43
CA VAL A 330 -8.22 -0.65 -12.01
C VAL A 330 -7.21 0.23 -11.30
N MET A 331 -6.58 1.13 -12.03
CA MET A 331 -5.63 2.06 -11.44
C MET A 331 -5.55 3.37 -12.23
N ALA A 332 -4.94 4.38 -11.63
CA ALA A 332 -4.64 5.62 -12.34
C ALA A 332 -3.56 5.40 -13.43
N ASP A 333 -3.76 5.97 -14.62
CA ASP A 333 -2.80 5.94 -15.73
C ASP A 333 -1.39 6.35 -15.27
N ARG A 334 -1.32 7.37 -14.41
CA ARG A 334 -0.06 7.87 -13.85
C ARG A 334 0.67 6.86 -12.98
N ARG A 335 -0.06 5.99 -12.29
CA ARG A 335 0.55 4.92 -11.49
C ARG A 335 1.22 3.86 -12.37
N LEU A 336 0.59 3.52 -13.48
CA LEU A 336 1.18 2.61 -14.47
C LEU A 336 2.40 3.26 -15.14
N LEU A 337 2.27 4.52 -15.58
CA LEU A 337 3.37 5.26 -16.19
C LEU A 337 4.55 5.47 -15.23
N GLU A 338 4.30 5.69 -13.94
CA GLU A 338 5.35 5.72 -12.90
C GLU A 338 6.19 4.45 -12.94
N SER A 339 5.54 3.29 -12.93
CA SER A 339 6.22 1.98 -13.00
C SER A 339 6.99 1.81 -14.31
N ALA A 340 6.38 2.21 -15.44
CA ALA A 340 6.99 2.10 -16.76
C ALA A 340 8.24 3.00 -16.89
N TYR A 341 8.18 4.26 -16.43
CA TYR A 341 9.33 5.16 -16.46
C TYR A 341 10.47 4.65 -15.60
N ARG A 342 10.17 4.14 -14.40
CA ARG A 342 11.17 3.52 -13.52
C ARG A 342 11.85 2.32 -14.18
N HIS A 343 11.08 1.49 -14.88
CA HIS A 343 11.62 0.33 -15.58
C HIS A 343 12.54 0.75 -16.75
N GLY A 344 12.19 1.83 -17.44
CA GLY A 344 12.97 2.38 -18.55
C GLY A 344 14.27 3.10 -18.17
N ILE A 345 14.53 3.36 -16.88
CA ILE A 345 15.79 3.99 -16.42
C ILE A 345 16.98 3.14 -16.88
N GLY A 346 17.98 3.80 -17.44
CA GLY A 346 19.20 3.15 -17.96
C GLY A 346 19.12 2.78 -19.46
N SER A 347 18.03 3.14 -20.15
CA SER A 347 17.84 2.92 -21.59
C SER A 347 17.36 4.19 -22.28
N THR A 348 18.06 4.64 -23.31
CA THR A 348 17.67 5.80 -24.14
C THR A 348 16.71 5.44 -25.28
N ALA A 349 16.52 4.14 -25.57
CA ALA A 349 15.53 3.69 -26.56
C ALA A 349 14.08 3.98 -26.11
N SER A 350 13.87 4.13 -24.80
CA SER A 350 12.55 4.42 -24.22
C SER A 350 12.59 5.71 -23.43
N THR A 351 12.23 6.83 -24.06
CA THR A 351 12.06 8.14 -23.41
C THR A 351 10.70 8.22 -22.71
N VAL A 352 10.50 9.24 -21.89
CA VAL A 352 9.20 9.52 -21.25
C VAL A 352 8.09 9.65 -22.31
N GLU A 353 8.39 10.30 -23.43
CA GLU A 353 7.46 10.55 -24.55
C GLU A 353 7.12 9.25 -25.27
N THR A 354 8.12 8.42 -25.63
CA THR A 354 7.90 7.14 -26.33
C THR A 354 7.15 6.13 -25.46
N ILE A 355 7.46 6.04 -24.16
CA ILE A 355 6.73 5.19 -23.20
C ILE A 355 5.27 5.67 -23.09
N THR A 356 5.05 6.99 -22.94
CA THR A 356 3.69 7.55 -22.85
C THR A 356 2.89 7.28 -24.13
N HIS A 357 3.52 7.42 -25.29
CA HIS A 357 2.90 7.12 -26.59
C HIS A 357 2.54 5.64 -26.70
N ALA A 358 3.47 4.73 -26.36
CA ALA A 358 3.23 3.29 -26.37
C ALA A 358 2.06 2.90 -25.44
N PHE A 359 1.96 3.49 -24.24
CA PHE A 359 0.83 3.27 -23.36
C PHE A 359 -0.51 3.70 -23.96
N LYS A 360 -0.56 4.89 -24.57
CA LYS A 360 -1.79 5.40 -25.19
C LYS A 360 -2.20 4.62 -26.44
N ALA A 361 -1.22 4.08 -27.20
CA ALA A 361 -1.45 3.31 -28.42
C ALA A 361 -1.76 1.84 -28.16
N ASP A 362 -1.50 1.32 -26.95
CA ASP A 362 -1.68 -0.10 -26.64
C ASP A 362 -3.16 -0.47 -26.50
N SER A 363 -3.66 -1.17 -27.50
CA SER A 363 -5.06 -1.57 -27.59
C SER A 363 -5.52 -2.56 -26.51
N ARG A 364 -4.62 -3.08 -25.68
CA ARG A 364 -4.97 -3.95 -24.54
C ARG A 364 -5.63 -3.18 -23.42
N PHE A 365 -5.31 -1.88 -23.30
CA PHE A 365 -5.89 -1.03 -22.26
C PHE A 365 -7.30 -0.54 -22.60
N ILE A 366 -8.06 -0.34 -21.56
CA ILE A 366 -9.35 0.35 -21.57
C ILE A 366 -9.16 1.57 -20.66
N HIS A 367 -9.17 2.75 -21.29
CA HIS A 367 -9.03 4.03 -20.57
C HIS A 367 -10.40 4.51 -20.10
N ILE A 368 -10.45 4.96 -18.86
CA ILE A 368 -11.67 5.35 -18.17
C ILE A 368 -11.47 6.74 -17.58
N THR A 369 -12.44 7.62 -17.76
CA THR A 369 -12.45 8.93 -17.11
C THR A 369 -13.50 8.96 -16.02
N GLU A 370 -13.08 9.13 -14.78
CA GLU A 370 -13.97 9.23 -13.63
C GLU A 370 -13.66 10.51 -12.84
N LYS A 371 -14.61 11.44 -12.75
CA LYS A 371 -14.47 12.69 -11.98
C LYS A 371 -13.09 13.37 -12.16
N SER A 372 -12.70 13.67 -13.40
CA SER A 372 -11.39 14.26 -13.76
C SER A 372 -10.16 13.38 -13.44
N ARG A 373 -10.32 12.10 -13.16
CA ARG A 373 -9.23 11.12 -13.05
C ARG A 373 -9.17 10.27 -14.30
N PHE A 374 -7.97 10.03 -14.79
CA PHE A 374 -7.70 9.07 -15.86
C PHE A 374 -7.26 7.75 -15.22
N LEU A 375 -8.08 6.73 -15.46
CA LEU A 375 -7.89 5.38 -14.94
C LEU A 375 -7.73 4.43 -16.10
N CYS A 376 -7.10 3.29 -15.87
CA CYS A 376 -7.01 2.21 -16.84
C CYS A 376 -7.25 0.84 -16.20
N THR A 377 -7.70 -0.08 -17.04
CA THR A 377 -7.71 -1.51 -16.85
C THR A 377 -7.30 -2.21 -18.13
N THR A 378 -7.14 -3.53 -18.12
CA THR A 378 -6.86 -4.29 -19.34
C THR A 378 -8.04 -5.15 -19.75
N LYS A 379 -8.12 -5.43 -21.07
CA LYS A 379 -9.12 -6.36 -21.61
C LYS A 379 -9.01 -7.76 -20.99
N GLU A 380 -7.80 -8.15 -20.56
CA GLU A 380 -7.55 -9.42 -19.89
C GLU A 380 -8.16 -9.45 -18.49
N VAL A 381 -7.88 -8.43 -17.68
CA VAL A 381 -8.44 -8.27 -16.32
C VAL A 381 -9.97 -8.24 -16.38
N LEU A 382 -10.54 -7.49 -17.34
CA LEU A 382 -11.99 -7.43 -17.53
C LEU A 382 -12.58 -8.81 -17.91
N ARG A 383 -11.91 -9.56 -18.79
CA ARG A 383 -12.35 -10.92 -19.18
C ARG A 383 -12.30 -11.90 -18.01
N GLU A 384 -11.27 -11.82 -17.18
CA GLU A 384 -11.12 -12.66 -15.98
C GLU A 384 -12.24 -12.39 -14.97
N GLU A 385 -12.53 -11.14 -14.65
CA GLU A 385 -13.63 -10.77 -13.75
C GLU A 385 -15.00 -11.17 -14.34
N LYS A 386 -15.19 -10.95 -15.64
CA LYS A 386 -16.43 -11.34 -16.33
C LYS A 386 -16.64 -12.84 -16.28
N ARG A 387 -15.59 -13.65 -16.52
CA ARG A 387 -15.67 -15.12 -16.42
C ARG A 387 -16.10 -15.56 -15.02
N MET A 388 -15.54 -14.98 -13.97
CA MET A 388 -15.95 -15.25 -12.59
C MET A 388 -17.45 -14.96 -12.36
N VAL A 389 -17.90 -13.82 -12.83
CA VAL A 389 -19.32 -13.40 -12.71
C VAL A 389 -20.23 -14.33 -13.51
N ASP A 390 -19.85 -14.66 -14.72
CA ASP A 390 -20.65 -15.54 -15.61
C ASP A 390 -20.77 -16.95 -15.05
N LEU A 391 -19.69 -17.51 -14.50
CA LEU A 391 -19.70 -18.83 -13.82
C LEU A 391 -20.64 -18.83 -12.59
N ALA A 392 -20.57 -17.78 -11.77
CA ALA A 392 -21.45 -17.66 -10.60
C ALA A 392 -22.93 -17.58 -11.03
N ARG A 393 -23.25 -16.77 -12.05
CA ARG A 393 -24.62 -16.64 -12.61
C ARG A 393 -25.12 -17.93 -13.24
N ALA A 394 -24.28 -18.61 -14.00
CA ALA A 394 -24.64 -19.89 -14.67
C ALA A 394 -25.00 -20.99 -13.65
N GLY A 395 -24.58 -20.86 -12.42
CA GLY A 395 -24.91 -21.77 -11.32
C GLY A 395 -26.29 -21.55 -10.69
N GLN A 396 -27.02 -20.49 -11.07
CA GLN A 396 -28.35 -20.21 -10.50
C GLN A 396 -29.39 -21.23 -11.02
N GLY A 397 -30.16 -21.81 -10.08
CA GLY A 397 -31.21 -22.81 -10.42
C GLY A 397 -30.67 -24.15 -10.97
N LYS A 398 -29.38 -24.46 -10.77
CA LYS A 398 -28.74 -25.65 -11.35
C LYS A 398 -28.61 -26.85 -10.40
N MET A 399 -29.04 -26.69 -9.15
CA MET A 399 -28.94 -27.75 -8.12
C MET A 399 -30.31 -28.03 -7.52
N ALA A 400 -30.61 -29.29 -7.23
CA ALA A 400 -31.77 -29.60 -6.40
C ALA A 400 -31.54 -29.10 -4.97
N PRO A 401 -32.52 -28.48 -4.30
CA PRO A 401 -32.41 -28.16 -2.89
C PRO A 401 -32.00 -29.39 -2.07
N LEU A 402 -31.28 -29.19 -0.97
CA LEU A 402 -30.94 -30.30 -0.05
C LEU A 402 -32.18 -30.75 0.74
N TYR A 403 -33.07 -29.80 1.00
CA TYR A 403 -34.37 -30.03 1.63
C TYR A 403 -35.40 -29.15 0.94
N ASP A 404 -36.61 -29.69 0.72
CA ASP A 404 -37.76 -28.92 0.19
C ASP A 404 -38.21 -27.90 1.22
N GLN A 405 -38.23 -28.27 2.50
CA GLN A 405 -38.44 -27.39 3.64
C GLN A 405 -37.31 -27.57 4.65
N ALA A 406 -36.86 -26.47 5.22
CA ALA A 406 -35.77 -26.53 6.17
C ALA A 406 -36.19 -27.34 7.43
N PRO A 407 -35.34 -28.24 7.91
CA PRO A 407 -35.56 -28.96 9.15
C PRO A 407 -35.57 -28.02 10.37
N GLU A 408 -36.02 -28.54 11.53
CA GLU A 408 -35.91 -27.83 12.79
C GLU A 408 -34.42 -27.54 13.13
N LEU A 409 -34.13 -26.29 13.49
CA LEU A 409 -32.78 -25.81 13.75
C LEU A 409 -32.65 -25.44 15.24
N LYS A 410 -31.45 -25.70 15.80
CA LYS A 410 -31.11 -25.33 17.19
C LYS A 410 -30.80 -23.83 17.31
N VAL A 411 -30.14 -23.25 16.28
CA VAL A 411 -29.87 -21.81 16.24
C VAL A 411 -31.16 -21.05 15.87
N THR A 412 -31.23 -19.79 16.24
CA THR A 412 -32.41 -18.94 16.05
C THR A 412 -32.09 -17.66 15.28
N GLY A 413 -33.10 -16.93 14.83
CA GLY A 413 -32.97 -15.64 14.17
C GLY A 413 -32.14 -15.70 12.87
N GLN A 414 -31.25 -14.74 12.66
CA GLN A 414 -30.50 -14.62 11.41
C GLN A 414 -29.62 -15.85 11.10
N GLN A 415 -29.09 -16.53 12.12
CA GLN A 415 -28.34 -17.77 11.91
C GLN A 415 -29.23 -18.87 11.35
N ALA A 416 -30.45 -19.04 11.90
CA ALA A 416 -31.41 -20.00 11.38
C ALA A 416 -31.82 -19.68 9.94
N GLU A 417 -32.09 -18.40 9.62
CA GLU A 417 -32.43 -17.98 8.25
C GLU A 417 -31.29 -18.25 7.27
N ALA A 418 -30.04 -18.05 7.69
CA ALA A 418 -28.88 -18.35 6.86
C ALA A 418 -28.75 -19.87 6.58
N ILE A 419 -28.97 -20.72 7.58
CA ILE A 419 -28.97 -22.18 7.41
C ILE A 419 -30.14 -22.61 6.49
N LYS A 420 -31.35 -22.10 6.71
CA LYS A 420 -32.50 -22.35 5.83
C LYS A 420 -32.15 -22.02 4.39
N HIS A 421 -31.57 -20.83 4.14
CA HIS A 421 -31.14 -20.42 2.82
C HIS A 421 -30.17 -21.43 2.19
N ILE A 422 -29.14 -21.90 2.91
CA ILE A 422 -28.18 -22.90 2.42
C ILE A 422 -28.88 -24.21 2.06
N LEU A 423 -29.80 -24.68 2.90
CA LEU A 423 -30.41 -26.01 2.77
C LEU A 423 -31.49 -26.05 1.68
N THR A 424 -32.20 -24.95 1.45
CA THR A 424 -33.33 -24.91 0.51
C THR A 424 -33.04 -24.21 -0.83
N THR A 425 -31.85 -23.64 -1.01
CA THR A 425 -31.51 -22.94 -2.24
C THR A 425 -31.30 -23.90 -3.43
N PRO A 426 -31.86 -23.59 -4.62
CA PRO A 426 -31.60 -24.34 -5.85
C PRO A 426 -30.31 -23.89 -6.57
N HIS A 427 -29.50 -23.03 -5.96
CA HIS A 427 -28.33 -22.43 -6.59
C HIS A 427 -27.06 -23.19 -6.26
N ARG A 428 -26.13 -23.27 -7.23
CA ARG A 428 -24.80 -23.85 -6.99
C ARG A 428 -24.00 -23.00 -6.02
N VAL A 429 -24.08 -21.66 -6.13
CA VAL A 429 -23.31 -20.72 -5.30
C VAL A 429 -24.24 -20.06 -4.30
N SER A 430 -23.85 -20.07 -3.05
CA SER A 430 -24.51 -19.36 -1.95
C SER A 430 -23.50 -18.56 -1.15
N ILE A 431 -23.89 -17.39 -0.67
CA ILE A 431 -23.04 -16.53 0.18
C ILE A 431 -23.66 -16.43 1.56
N VAL A 432 -22.84 -16.68 2.58
CA VAL A 432 -23.17 -16.39 3.98
C VAL A 432 -22.25 -15.28 4.47
N ARG A 433 -22.82 -14.10 4.62
CA ARG A 433 -22.10 -12.95 5.16
C ARG A 433 -22.29 -12.87 6.66
N GLY A 434 -21.24 -13.11 7.41
CA GLY A 434 -21.23 -12.98 8.85
C GLY A 434 -20.23 -11.93 9.32
N ALA A 435 -20.72 -10.91 10.05
CA ALA A 435 -19.85 -9.91 10.66
C ALA A 435 -18.87 -10.55 11.67
N ALA A 436 -17.87 -9.79 12.11
CA ALA A 436 -16.93 -10.28 13.13
C ALA A 436 -17.66 -10.54 14.45
N GLY A 437 -17.55 -11.79 14.98
CA GLY A 437 -18.15 -12.14 16.26
C GLY A 437 -19.62 -12.54 16.21
N THR A 438 -20.16 -12.87 15.04
CA THR A 438 -21.57 -13.30 14.88
C THR A 438 -21.80 -14.80 15.08
N GLY A 439 -20.79 -15.57 15.49
CA GLY A 439 -20.91 -17.01 15.69
C GLY A 439 -20.99 -17.82 14.40
N LYS A 440 -20.27 -17.39 13.35
CA LYS A 440 -20.19 -18.11 12.06
C LYS A 440 -19.85 -19.58 12.20
N THR A 441 -18.95 -19.94 13.11
CA THR A 441 -18.55 -21.32 13.32
C THR A 441 -19.67 -22.19 13.89
N THR A 442 -20.49 -21.63 14.80
CA THR A 442 -21.67 -22.32 15.36
C THR A 442 -22.70 -22.60 14.27
N LEU A 443 -23.01 -21.57 13.47
CA LEU A 443 -23.87 -21.71 12.29
C LEU A 443 -23.34 -22.77 11.33
N MET A 444 -22.05 -22.75 11.06
CA MET A 444 -21.40 -23.67 10.12
C MET A 444 -21.49 -25.12 10.62
N LYS A 445 -21.25 -25.39 11.93
CA LYS A 445 -21.37 -26.72 12.52
C LYS A 445 -22.77 -27.29 12.29
N GLU A 446 -23.81 -26.54 12.63
CA GLU A 446 -25.20 -26.99 12.49
C GLU A 446 -25.58 -27.17 11.00
N ALA A 447 -25.16 -26.24 10.11
CA ALA A 447 -25.40 -26.38 8.68
C ALA A 447 -24.74 -27.64 8.10
N VAL A 448 -23.47 -27.92 8.48
CA VAL A 448 -22.72 -29.11 8.04
C VAL A 448 -23.39 -30.39 8.53
N ASP A 449 -23.89 -30.43 9.78
CA ASP A 449 -24.63 -31.58 10.30
C ASP A 449 -25.89 -31.86 9.48
N HIS A 450 -26.66 -30.83 9.13
CA HIS A 450 -27.86 -31.02 8.28
C HIS A 450 -27.51 -31.40 6.85
N ILE A 451 -26.44 -30.84 6.27
CA ILE A 451 -25.96 -31.24 4.94
C ILE A 451 -25.58 -32.73 4.91
N LYS A 452 -24.91 -33.21 5.94
CA LYS A 452 -24.55 -34.64 6.07
C LYS A 452 -25.79 -35.53 6.23
N ARG A 453 -26.79 -35.11 6.98
CA ARG A 453 -28.07 -35.82 7.10
C ARG A 453 -28.83 -35.90 5.78
N ALA A 454 -28.64 -34.93 4.89
CA ALA A 454 -29.16 -34.96 3.51
C ALA A 454 -28.31 -35.85 2.57
N GLY A 455 -27.36 -36.65 3.09
CA GLY A 455 -26.53 -37.56 2.31
C GLY A 455 -25.41 -36.87 1.52
N LYS A 456 -24.98 -35.69 1.91
CA LYS A 456 -23.89 -34.96 1.24
C LYS A 456 -22.70 -34.74 2.16
N ASP A 457 -21.50 -35.03 1.64
CA ASP A 457 -20.26 -34.68 2.34
C ASP A 457 -19.91 -33.21 2.15
N VAL A 458 -19.20 -32.63 3.13
CA VAL A 458 -18.75 -31.24 3.12
C VAL A 458 -17.23 -31.18 3.20
N THR A 459 -16.61 -30.66 2.15
CA THR A 459 -15.18 -30.30 2.18
C THR A 459 -15.05 -28.84 2.60
N VAL A 460 -14.33 -28.60 3.72
CA VAL A 460 -14.15 -27.27 4.31
C VAL A 460 -12.77 -26.73 3.96
N LEU A 461 -12.73 -25.52 3.42
CA LEU A 461 -11.49 -24.84 3.06
C LEU A 461 -11.44 -23.43 3.62
N ALA A 462 -10.23 -22.88 3.77
CA ALA A 462 -10.02 -21.45 4.00
C ALA A 462 -8.81 -20.95 3.20
N PRO A 463 -8.69 -19.64 2.93
CA PRO A 463 -7.58 -19.08 2.17
C PRO A 463 -6.22 -19.26 2.83
N THR A 464 -6.16 -19.24 4.18
CA THR A 464 -4.90 -19.28 4.91
C THR A 464 -4.75 -20.56 5.75
N ALA A 465 -3.50 -20.97 6.04
CA ALA A 465 -3.22 -22.11 6.89
C ALA A 465 -3.70 -21.88 8.34
N GLN A 466 -3.58 -20.66 8.85
CA GLN A 466 -4.08 -20.29 10.18
C GLN A 466 -5.60 -20.43 10.28
N ALA A 467 -6.35 -19.95 9.27
CA ALA A 467 -7.81 -20.09 9.28
C ALA A 467 -8.24 -21.56 9.13
N SER A 468 -7.63 -22.30 8.20
CA SER A 468 -8.02 -23.71 7.94
C SER A 468 -7.55 -24.64 9.05
N ARG A 469 -6.25 -24.72 9.28
CA ARG A 469 -5.66 -25.73 10.19
C ARG A 469 -5.61 -25.27 11.64
N GLY A 470 -5.38 -23.96 11.86
CA GLY A 470 -5.34 -23.40 13.20
C GLY A 470 -6.75 -23.25 13.82
N VAL A 471 -7.65 -22.60 13.10
CA VAL A 471 -9.00 -22.28 13.63
C VAL A 471 -10.01 -23.40 13.33
N LEU A 472 -10.26 -23.71 12.06
CA LEU A 472 -11.33 -24.63 11.68
C LEU A 472 -11.11 -26.06 12.19
N ARG A 473 -9.87 -26.57 12.21
CA ARG A 473 -9.60 -27.90 12.80
C ARG A 473 -9.82 -27.91 14.29
N GLY A 474 -9.42 -26.85 14.99
CA GLY A 474 -9.70 -26.68 16.44
C GLY A 474 -11.18 -26.59 16.76
N GLU A 475 -11.97 -26.12 15.82
CA GLU A 475 -13.43 -26.02 15.91
C GLU A 475 -14.16 -27.33 15.48
N GLY A 476 -13.46 -28.40 15.19
CA GLY A 476 -14.03 -29.74 14.90
C GLY A 476 -14.09 -30.09 13.40
N PHE A 477 -13.57 -29.26 12.50
CA PHE A 477 -13.45 -29.59 11.07
C PHE A 477 -12.06 -30.19 10.78
N GLY A 478 -11.80 -31.39 11.27
CA GLY A 478 -10.48 -32.03 11.29
C GLY A 478 -9.78 -32.10 9.94
N ASP A 479 -10.53 -32.21 8.83
CA ASP A 479 -10.00 -32.30 7.48
C ASP A 479 -9.89 -30.94 6.75
N ALA A 480 -10.14 -29.81 7.48
CA ALA A 480 -10.05 -28.49 6.86
C ALA A 480 -8.67 -28.22 6.27
N GLU A 481 -8.63 -27.72 5.03
CA GLU A 481 -7.41 -27.46 4.26
C GLU A 481 -7.41 -26.05 3.61
N THR A 482 -6.27 -25.69 3.04
CA THR A 482 -6.17 -24.39 2.34
C THR A 482 -6.70 -24.50 0.90
N VAL A 483 -7.30 -23.39 0.42
CA VAL A 483 -7.72 -23.25 -0.98
C VAL A 483 -6.57 -23.54 -1.94
N ALA A 484 -5.38 -23.00 -1.67
CA ALA A 484 -4.20 -23.24 -2.52
C ALA A 484 -3.83 -24.75 -2.62
N ARG A 485 -3.96 -25.50 -1.52
CA ARG A 485 -3.73 -26.95 -1.54
C ARG A 485 -4.79 -27.69 -2.35
N PHE A 486 -6.04 -27.30 -2.20
CA PHE A 486 -7.16 -27.88 -2.93
C PHE A 486 -7.03 -27.66 -4.43
N LEU A 487 -6.70 -26.44 -4.87
CA LEU A 487 -6.59 -26.11 -6.29
C LEU A 487 -5.47 -26.87 -7.03
N VAL A 488 -4.45 -27.35 -6.32
CA VAL A 488 -3.35 -28.14 -6.91
C VAL A 488 -3.50 -29.66 -6.69
N SER A 489 -4.62 -30.13 -6.10
CA SER A 489 -4.83 -31.55 -5.75
C SER A 489 -6.02 -32.16 -6.49
N PRO A 490 -5.81 -32.83 -7.61
CA PRO A 490 -6.90 -33.51 -8.34
C PRO A 490 -7.69 -34.49 -7.46
N ALA A 491 -7.02 -35.22 -6.58
CA ALA A 491 -7.68 -36.16 -5.67
C ALA A 491 -8.64 -35.46 -4.67
N MET A 492 -8.33 -34.25 -4.21
CA MET A 492 -9.26 -33.49 -3.39
C MET A 492 -10.42 -32.91 -4.20
N GLN A 493 -10.17 -32.55 -5.46
CA GLN A 493 -11.21 -32.04 -6.36
C GLN A 493 -12.21 -33.17 -6.76
N GLU A 494 -11.73 -34.38 -6.98
CA GLU A 494 -12.59 -35.55 -7.26
C GLU A 494 -13.55 -35.86 -6.07
N LYS A 495 -13.08 -35.71 -4.83
CA LYS A 495 -13.90 -35.97 -3.63
C LYS A 495 -15.15 -35.11 -3.54
N ILE A 496 -15.17 -33.95 -4.14
CA ILE A 496 -16.33 -33.02 -4.07
C ILE A 496 -17.37 -33.29 -5.16
N LYS A 497 -17.21 -34.31 -5.97
CA LYS A 497 -18.15 -34.64 -7.07
C LYS A 497 -19.55 -34.85 -6.51
N GLY A 498 -20.49 -33.97 -6.90
CA GLY A 498 -21.88 -33.97 -6.42
C GLY A 498 -22.04 -33.64 -4.92
N GLN A 499 -21.00 -33.18 -4.25
CA GLN A 499 -20.94 -32.88 -2.82
C GLN A 499 -20.98 -31.36 -2.57
N VAL A 500 -20.63 -30.95 -1.34
CA VAL A 500 -20.62 -29.55 -0.92
C VAL A 500 -19.20 -29.09 -0.63
N LEU A 501 -18.81 -27.96 -1.20
CA LEU A 501 -17.57 -27.26 -0.93
C LEU A 501 -17.88 -25.99 -0.11
N TRP A 502 -17.34 -25.87 1.09
CA TRP A 502 -17.49 -24.73 1.97
C TRP A 502 -16.17 -23.97 2.08
N ILE A 503 -16.18 -22.69 1.71
CA ILE A 503 -15.03 -21.80 1.86
C ILE A 503 -15.33 -20.83 3.01
N ASP A 504 -14.57 -20.90 4.09
CA ASP A 504 -14.60 -19.86 5.14
C ASP A 504 -13.59 -18.76 4.83
N GLU A 505 -13.84 -17.54 5.34
CA GLU A 505 -13.05 -16.33 5.05
C GLU A 505 -12.88 -16.05 3.54
N ALA A 506 -13.91 -16.34 2.72
CA ALA A 506 -13.87 -16.19 1.26
C ALA A 506 -13.59 -14.74 0.78
N GLY A 507 -13.78 -13.73 1.65
CA GLY A 507 -13.40 -12.34 1.37
C GLY A 507 -11.91 -12.13 1.11
N LEU A 508 -11.04 -13.05 1.56
CA LEU A 508 -9.60 -12.99 1.33
C LEU A 508 -9.16 -13.62 -0.01
N LEU A 509 -10.09 -14.12 -0.82
CA LEU A 509 -9.78 -14.68 -2.14
C LEU A 509 -9.73 -13.59 -3.21
N GLY A 510 -8.72 -13.66 -4.06
CA GLY A 510 -8.64 -12.86 -5.29
C GLY A 510 -9.46 -13.45 -6.44
N THR A 511 -9.58 -12.71 -7.54
CA THR A 511 -10.35 -13.10 -8.71
C THR A 511 -9.89 -14.43 -9.29
N LYS A 512 -8.59 -14.69 -9.39
CA LYS A 512 -8.03 -15.95 -9.95
C LYS A 512 -8.48 -17.19 -9.18
N ASP A 513 -8.26 -17.17 -7.85
CA ASP A 513 -8.57 -18.32 -7.00
C ASP A 513 -10.09 -18.57 -6.94
N MET A 514 -10.87 -17.49 -6.87
CA MET A 514 -12.33 -17.59 -6.89
C MET A 514 -12.85 -18.15 -8.21
N THR A 515 -12.29 -17.73 -9.34
CA THR A 515 -12.65 -18.26 -10.66
C THR A 515 -12.33 -19.75 -10.75
N ALA A 516 -11.14 -20.16 -10.30
CA ALA A 516 -10.73 -21.57 -10.28
C ALA A 516 -11.65 -22.43 -9.39
N LEU A 517 -12.06 -21.92 -8.23
CA LEU A 517 -13.03 -22.61 -7.35
C LEU A 517 -14.40 -22.79 -8.02
N LEU A 518 -14.88 -21.75 -8.70
CA LEU A 518 -16.16 -21.81 -9.45
C LEU A 518 -16.08 -22.80 -10.63
N GLU A 519 -14.95 -22.85 -11.32
CA GLU A 519 -14.70 -23.82 -12.39
C GLU A 519 -14.71 -25.25 -11.87
N VAL A 520 -13.95 -25.54 -10.81
CA VAL A 520 -13.92 -26.87 -10.18
C VAL A 520 -15.30 -27.26 -9.65
N ALA A 521 -16.01 -26.35 -8.95
CA ALA A 521 -17.36 -26.62 -8.46
C ALA A 521 -18.34 -26.91 -9.60
N THR A 522 -18.18 -26.25 -10.75
CA THR A 522 -18.99 -26.49 -11.94
C THR A 522 -18.66 -27.85 -12.59
N GLN A 523 -17.38 -28.16 -12.77
CA GLN A 523 -16.92 -29.43 -13.36
C GLN A 523 -17.32 -30.64 -12.51
N GLN A 524 -17.23 -30.51 -11.19
CA GLN A 524 -17.56 -31.59 -10.26
C GLN A 524 -19.05 -31.65 -9.90
N ASN A 525 -19.88 -30.77 -10.49
CA ASN A 525 -21.28 -30.60 -10.12
C ASN A 525 -21.46 -30.43 -8.61
N ALA A 526 -20.58 -29.69 -7.94
CA ALA A 526 -20.58 -29.46 -6.51
C ALA A 526 -21.33 -28.16 -6.16
N ARG A 527 -21.90 -28.12 -4.97
CA ARG A 527 -22.45 -26.90 -4.38
C ARG A 527 -21.32 -26.11 -3.69
N LEU A 528 -21.24 -24.81 -3.92
CA LEU A 528 -20.23 -23.93 -3.34
C LEU A 528 -20.88 -22.94 -2.34
N ILE A 529 -20.47 -23.01 -1.09
CA ILE A 529 -20.87 -22.09 -0.03
C ILE A 529 -19.69 -21.19 0.31
N LEU A 530 -19.89 -19.87 0.19
CA LEU A 530 -18.89 -18.85 0.44
C LEU A 530 -19.21 -18.13 1.74
N GLY A 531 -18.49 -18.47 2.80
CA GLY A 531 -18.57 -17.78 4.10
C GLY A 531 -17.55 -16.65 4.17
N GLY A 532 -17.96 -15.46 4.61
CA GLY A 532 -17.02 -14.33 4.73
C GLY A 532 -17.70 -13.02 5.09
N ASP A 533 -16.93 -11.95 5.14
CA ASP A 533 -17.42 -10.61 5.39
C ASP A 533 -16.76 -9.62 4.42
N THR A 534 -17.54 -9.01 3.54
CA THR A 534 -17.07 -8.04 2.55
C THR A 534 -16.64 -6.70 3.16
N ARG A 535 -16.93 -6.47 4.45
CA ARG A 535 -16.52 -5.29 5.21
C ARG A 535 -15.19 -5.48 5.95
N GLN A 536 -14.67 -6.71 6.00
CA GLN A 536 -13.33 -7.00 6.48
C GLN A 536 -12.31 -6.85 5.33
N HIS A 537 -11.03 -7.15 5.60
CA HIS A 537 -10.00 -7.07 4.59
C HIS A 537 -10.32 -7.85 3.32
N ALA A 538 -10.07 -7.24 2.19
CA ALA A 538 -10.06 -7.90 0.91
C ALA A 538 -8.74 -8.67 0.66
N SER A 539 -8.70 -9.47 -0.41
CA SER A 539 -7.50 -10.19 -0.85
C SER A 539 -6.31 -9.25 -1.05
N VAL A 540 -5.09 -9.70 -0.75
CA VAL A 540 -3.85 -8.97 -1.07
C VAL A 540 -3.63 -8.92 -2.59
N VAL A 541 -3.93 -10.01 -3.29
CA VAL A 541 -3.89 -10.08 -4.76
C VAL A 541 -5.11 -9.40 -5.38
N ARG A 542 -5.07 -9.18 -6.70
CA ARG A 542 -6.12 -8.51 -7.46
C ARG A 542 -7.52 -9.08 -7.22
N GLY A 543 -8.47 -8.16 -7.12
CA GLY A 543 -9.91 -8.42 -7.05
C GLY A 543 -10.46 -8.41 -5.62
N ASP A 544 -11.72 -8.06 -5.51
CA ASP A 544 -12.58 -8.18 -4.32
C ASP A 544 -13.68 -9.18 -4.66
N ALA A 545 -13.25 -10.45 -4.88
CA ALA A 545 -14.04 -11.46 -5.56
C ALA A 545 -15.40 -11.72 -4.90
N LEU A 546 -15.43 -11.86 -3.56
CA LEU A 546 -16.68 -12.09 -2.82
C LEU A 546 -17.66 -10.92 -3.00
N ARG A 547 -17.18 -9.67 -2.93
CA ARG A 547 -18.00 -8.48 -3.17
C ARG A 547 -18.52 -8.45 -4.61
N ILE A 548 -17.66 -8.72 -5.59
CA ILE A 548 -18.02 -8.72 -7.02
C ILE A 548 -19.10 -9.80 -7.30
N ILE A 549 -18.98 -11.00 -6.74
CA ILE A 549 -19.99 -12.06 -6.88
C ILE A 549 -21.31 -11.64 -6.24
N ASN A 550 -21.27 -11.00 -5.07
CA ASN A 550 -22.49 -10.50 -4.43
C ASN A 550 -23.12 -9.34 -5.23
N THR A 551 -22.35 -8.28 -5.54
CA THR A 551 -22.88 -7.06 -6.13
C THR A 551 -23.10 -7.16 -7.64
N VAL A 552 -22.09 -7.62 -8.39
CA VAL A 552 -22.12 -7.65 -9.86
C VAL A 552 -22.79 -8.91 -10.40
N ALA A 553 -22.49 -10.09 -9.84
CA ALA A 553 -23.18 -11.32 -10.26
C ALA A 553 -24.60 -11.42 -9.68
N GLY A 554 -24.90 -10.69 -8.60
CA GLY A 554 -26.22 -10.69 -7.97
C GLY A 554 -26.54 -11.98 -7.22
N ILE A 555 -25.52 -12.68 -6.71
CA ILE A 555 -25.74 -13.87 -5.88
C ILE A 555 -26.29 -13.45 -4.53
N LYS A 556 -27.45 -13.99 -4.16
CA LYS A 556 -28.13 -13.68 -2.89
C LYS A 556 -27.25 -14.05 -1.69
N THR A 557 -27.15 -13.13 -0.75
CA THR A 557 -26.39 -13.30 0.48
C THR A 557 -27.33 -13.49 1.66
N ALA A 558 -27.12 -14.54 2.46
CA ALA A 558 -27.72 -14.66 3.77
C ALA A 558 -26.89 -13.87 4.78
N GLU A 559 -27.47 -12.90 5.45
CA GLU A 559 -26.76 -11.99 6.36
C GLU A 559 -26.93 -12.39 7.82
N VAL A 560 -25.81 -12.43 8.55
CA VAL A 560 -25.75 -12.63 10.00
C VAL A 560 -25.00 -11.43 10.59
N SER A 561 -25.73 -10.47 11.11
CA SER A 561 -25.20 -9.20 11.59
C SER A 561 -25.19 -9.06 13.11
N LYS A 562 -25.96 -9.89 13.84
CA LYS A 562 -26.01 -9.84 15.30
C LYS A 562 -24.70 -10.30 15.90
N ILE A 563 -24.04 -9.40 16.62
CA ILE A 563 -22.72 -9.63 17.21
C ILE A 563 -22.86 -10.18 18.64
N TYR A 564 -22.06 -11.17 18.99
CA TYR A 564 -22.02 -11.80 20.31
C TYR A 564 -20.68 -11.64 21.03
N ARG A 565 -19.63 -11.14 20.33
CA ARG A 565 -18.26 -11.08 20.87
C ARG A 565 -18.09 -10.01 21.94
N GLN A 566 -18.59 -8.80 21.69
CA GLN A 566 -18.44 -7.67 22.60
C GLN A 566 -19.36 -7.84 23.82
N LYS A 567 -18.80 -7.59 25.02
CA LYS A 567 -19.52 -7.71 26.30
C LYS A 567 -20.26 -6.42 26.68
N ASN A 568 -19.74 -5.26 26.26
CA ASN A 568 -20.34 -3.95 26.51
C ASN A 568 -21.30 -3.63 25.35
N GLU A 569 -22.54 -3.24 25.64
CA GLU A 569 -23.57 -3.01 24.61
C GLU A 569 -23.29 -1.77 23.75
N ASP A 570 -22.72 -0.68 24.31
CA ASP A 570 -22.35 0.50 23.52
C ASP A 570 -21.22 0.20 22.58
N TYR A 571 -20.21 -0.54 23.06
CA TYR A 571 -19.11 -1.00 22.21
C TYR A 571 -19.60 -1.96 21.11
N LYS A 572 -20.51 -2.86 21.45
CA LYS A 572 -21.14 -3.76 20.48
C LYS A 572 -21.92 -2.97 19.42
N SER A 573 -22.71 -1.96 19.84
CA SER A 573 -23.44 -1.07 18.94
C SER A 573 -22.50 -0.33 17.98
N ALA A 574 -21.34 0.14 18.46
CA ALA A 574 -20.32 0.77 17.60
C ALA A 574 -19.74 -0.23 16.58
N VAL A 575 -19.45 -1.48 17.00
CA VAL A 575 -18.94 -2.51 16.08
C VAL A 575 -20.01 -2.95 15.07
N GLU A 576 -21.30 -2.98 15.44
CA GLU A 576 -22.41 -3.24 14.53
C GLU A 576 -22.56 -2.13 13.47
N ASP A 577 -22.35 -0.86 13.86
CA ASP A 577 -22.32 0.25 12.91
C ASP A 577 -21.16 0.12 11.92
N LEU A 578 -19.96 -0.25 12.38
CA LEU A 578 -18.83 -0.54 11.49
C LEU A 578 -19.15 -1.68 10.52
N ALA A 579 -19.77 -2.75 11.00
CA ALA A 579 -20.19 -3.89 10.18
C ALA A 579 -21.22 -3.50 9.10
N LYS A 580 -22.02 -2.48 9.35
CA LYS A 580 -22.98 -1.92 8.40
C LYS A 580 -22.37 -0.86 7.46
N GLY A 581 -21.17 -0.36 7.78
CA GLY A 581 -20.49 0.72 7.06
C GLY A 581 -20.84 2.12 7.57
N ASN A 582 -21.51 2.24 8.71
CA ASN A 582 -21.88 3.50 9.35
C ASN A 582 -20.71 4.05 10.17
N VAL A 583 -19.57 4.28 9.53
CA VAL A 583 -18.30 4.58 10.21
C VAL A 583 -18.38 5.85 11.05
N ALA A 584 -19.08 6.89 10.58
CA ALA A 584 -19.20 8.15 11.34
C ALA A 584 -19.92 7.95 12.67
N SER A 585 -21.05 7.23 12.68
CA SER A 585 -21.81 6.91 13.89
C SER A 585 -20.99 6.03 14.85
N ALA A 586 -20.28 5.04 14.31
CA ALA A 586 -19.42 4.18 15.11
C ALA A 586 -18.28 4.96 15.77
N PHE A 587 -17.65 5.88 15.02
CA PHE A 587 -16.55 6.71 15.51
C PHE A 587 -17.02 7.63 16.64
N GLU A 588 -18.18 8.26 16.49
CA GLU A 588 -18.80 9.09 17.52
C GLU A 588 -19.06 8.29 18.82
N LYS A 589 -19.70 7.11 18.71
CA LYS A 589 -19.90 6.22 19.86
C LYS A 589 -18.60 5.81 20.56
N LEU A 590 -17.57 5.49 19.78
CA LEU A 590 -16.24 5.14 20.33
C LEU A 590 -15.57 6.33 21.02
N ASP A 591 -15.75 7.54 20.50
CA ASP A 591 -15.23 8.76 21.10
C ASP A 591 -15.98 9.14 22.38
N ASP A 592 -17.30 9.03 22.40
CA ASP A 592 -18.15 9.24 23.58
C ASP A 592 -17.78 8.29 24.74
N MET A 593 -17.44 7.03 24.42
CA MET A 593 -16.91 6.06 25.39
C MET A 593 -15.47 6.36 25.80
N LYS A 594 -14.83 7.41 25.26
CA LYS A 594 -13.42 7.74 25.47
C LYS A 594 -12.45 6.61 25.05
N PHE A 595 -12.83 5.84 24.06
CA PHE A 595 -11.99 4.82 23.47
C PHE A 595 -10.98 5.42 22.49
N ILE A 596 -11.27 6.61 21.93
CA ILE A 596 -10.37 7.34 21.04
C ILE A 596 -9.66 8.43 21.82
N GLN A 597 -8.34 8.37 21.86
CA GLN A 597 -7.49 9.33 22.55
C GLN A 597 -6.57 10.04 21.56
N GLU A 598 -6.66 11.36 21.55
CA GLU A 598 -5.74 12.19 20.78
C GLU A 598 -4.53 12.55 21.64
N LEU A 599 -3.34 12.17 21.20
CA LEU A 599 -2.08 12.33 21.91
C LEU A 599 -1.18 13.32 21.17
N ASN A 600 -0.81 14.40 21.85
CA ASN A 600 0.04 15.48 21.32
C ASN A 600 1.38 15.61 22.09
N ASN A 601 1.83 14.53 22.73
CA ASN A 601 3.06 14.50 23.53
C ASN A 601 4.28 14.19 22.66
N GLU A 602 5.47 14.41 23.20
CA GLU A 602 6.74 14.10 22.50
C GLU A 602 6.93 12.60 22.23
N LYS A 603 6.31 11.73 23.03
CA LYS A 603 6.39 10.26 22.93
C LYS A 603 5.02 9.63 23.15
N PRO A 604 4.12 9.79 22.20
CA PRO A 604 2.73 9.36 22.37
C PRO A 604 2.59 7.82 22.47
N GLU A 605 3.53 7.05 21.91
CA GLU A 605 3.56 5.58 22.02
C GLU A 605 3.74 5.08 23.45
N GLN A 606 4.35 5.86 24.35
CA GLN A 606 4.55 5.47 25.75
C GLN A 606 3.22 5.30 26.48
N VAL A 607 2.26 6.19 26.27
CA VAL A 607 0.93 6.11 26.89
C VAL A 607 0.21 4.83 26.50
N LEU A 608 0.30 4.46 25.22
CA LEU A 608 -0.25 3.19 24.74
C LEU A 608 0.42 2.01 25.42
N VAL A 609 1.75 2.02 25.51
CA VAL A 609 2.51 0.89 26.06
C VAL A 609 2.28 0.73 27.56
N GLU A 610 2.22 1.82 28.32
CA GLU A 610 1.90 1.79 29.75
C GLU A 610 0.52 1.14 30.00
N ASN A 611 -0.51 1.59 29.26
CA ASN A 611 -1.86 1.03 29.37
C ASN A 611 -1.91 -0.46 28.95
N TYR A 612 -1.15 -0.84 27.92
CA TYR A 612 -1.04 -2.22 27.48
C TYR A 612 -0.41 -3.12 28.55
N ILE A 613 0.68 -2.68 29.16
CA ILE A 613 1.37 -3.43 30.21
C ILE A 613 0.49 -3.54 31.46
N GLU A 614 -0.21 -2.48 31.83
CA GLU A 614 -1.17 -2.51 32.95
C GLU A 614 -2.28 -3.54 32.69
N THR A 615 -2.78 -3.63 31.48
CA THR A 615 -3.80 -4.63 31.09
C THR A 615 -3.27 -6.05 31.23
N ILE A 616 -2.03 -6.31 30.79
CA ILE A 616 -1.40 -7.64 30.95
C ILE A 616 -1.17 -7.97 32.42
N ARG A 617 -0.75 -7.02 33.24
CA ARG A 617 -0.59 -7.21 34.70
C ARG A 617 -1.88 -7.60 35.38
N LYS A 618 -3.02 -7.12 34.89
CA LYS A 618 -4.36 -7.53 35.39
C LYS A 618 -4.78 -8.93 34.91
N GLY A 619 -3.91 -9.65 34.19
CA GLY A 619 -4.17 -10.98 33.66
C GLY A 619 -5.11 -11.03 32.47
N LYS A 620 -5.41 -9.90 31.84
CA LYS A 620 -6.24 -9.82 30.63
C LYS A 620 -5.42 -10.09 29.37
N SER A 621 -6.05 -10.72 28.39
CA SER A 621 -5.47 -10.87 27.06
C SER A 621 -5.50 -9.53 26.32
N ALA A 622 -4.37 -9.12 25.77
CA ALA A 622 -4.21 -7.86 25.08
C ALA A 622 -3.46 -8.02 23.74
N LEU A 623 -3.77 -7.16 22.78
CA LEU A 623 -3.15 -7.15 21.46
C LEU A 623 -2.95 -5.71 20.97
N ILE A 624 -1.75 -5.40 20.51
CA ILE A 624 -1.49 -4.12 19.85
C ILE A 624 -1.58 -4.29 18.35
N ILE A 625 -2.29 -3.38 17.68
CA ILE A 625 -2.47 -3.35 16.22
C ILE A 625 -1.99 -2.01 15.68
N SER A 626 -1.16 -2.05 14.64
CA SER A 626 -0.81 -0.87 13.83
C SER A 626 -1.06 -1.14 12.34
N PRO A 627 -1.61 -0.19 11.58
CA PRO A 627 -1.82 -0.36 10.14
C PRO A 627 -0.54 -0.61 9.35
N THR A 628 0.60 -0.10 9.82
CA THR A 628 1.89 -0.20 9.11
C THR A 628 2.95 -0.93 9.92
N HIS A 629 3.83 -1.66 9.25
CA HIS A 629 4.94 -2.36 9.90
C HIS A 629 5.93 -1.40 10.56
N ALA A 630 6.23 -0.26 9.92
CA ALA A 630 7.19 0.70 10.45
C ALA A 630 6.76 1.26 11.82
N GLN A 631 5.50 1.71 11.93
CA GLN A 631 4.95 2.20 13.18
C GLN A 631 4.78 1.08 14.23
N GLY A 632 4.40 -0.12 13.79
CA GLY A 632 4.33 -1.29 14.67
C GLY A 632 5.70 -1.71 15.23
N GLU A 633 6.78 -1.52 14.49
CA GLU A 633 8.15 -1.81 14.96
C GLU A 633 8.60 -0.81 16.03
N ALA A 634 8.26 0.48 15.88
CA ALA A 634 8.53 1.50 16.91
C ALA A 634 7.83 1.17 18.24
N VAL A 635 6.53 0.88 18.17
CA VAL A 635 5.75 0.45 19.35
C VAL A 635 6.31 -0.83 19.96
N THR A 636 6.70 -1.82 19.14
CA THR A 636 7.29 -3.08 19.61
C THR A 636 8.58 -2.84 20.40
N ASN A 637 9.44 -1.94 19.92
CA ASN A 637 10.69 -1.61 20.62
C ASN A 637 10.42 -0.98 21.99
N GLU A 638 9.45 -0.09 22.07
CA GLU A 638 9.06 0.54 23.33
C GLU A 638 8.41 -0.48 24.30
N VAL A 639 7.52 -1.36 23.81
CA VAL A 639 6.94 -2.47 24.60
C VAL A 639 8.05 -3.33 25.20
N ARG A 640 9.01 -3.76 24.37
CA ARG A 640 10.11 -4.61 24.83
C ARG A 640 11.02 -3.90 25.83
N ARG A 641 11.24 -2.61 25.65
CA ARG A 641 12.02 -1.80 26.61
C ARG A 641 11.34 -1.82 27.97
N GLN A 642 10.07 -1.48 28.05
CA GLN A 642 9.33 -1.44 29.32
C GLN A 642 9.18 -2.82 29.96
N LEU A 643 8.85 -3.88 29.17
CA LEU A 643 8.78 -5.26 29.67
C LEU A 643 10.12 -5.73 30.25
N ARG A 644 11.23 -5.25 29.71
CA ARG A 644 12.57 -5.56 30.23
C ARG A 644 12.88 -4.80 31.51
N ASP A 645 12.53 -3.52 31.56
CA ASP A 645 12.72 -2.67 32.75
C ASP A 645 11.93 -3.23 33.95
N GLU A 646 10.77 -3.82 33.68
CA GLU A 646 9.92 -4.49 34.68
C GLU A 646 10.30 -5.94 34.98
N GLY A 647 11.28 -6.49 34.27
CA GLY A 647 11.72 -7.88 34.45
C GLY A 647 10.73 -8.94 33.92
N MET A 648 9.72 -8.54 33.13
CA MET A 648 8.77 -9.45 32.51
C MET A 648 9.39 -10.24 31.34
N ILE A 649 10.42 -9.69 30.69
CA ILE A 649 11.29 -10.39 29.75
C ILE A 649 12.75 -10.31 30.17
N GLY A 650 13.58 -11.23 29.66
CA GLY A 650 14.99 -11.31 30.03
C GLY A 650 15.79 -10.07 29.65
N LYS A 651 16.69 -9.64 30.52
CA LYS A 651 17.56 -8.48 30.29
C LYS A 651 18.58 -8.69 29.14
N LYS A 652 18.98 -9.95 28.90
CA LYS A 652 19.99 -10.28 27.89
C LYS A 652 19.33 -10.44 26.53
N GLU A 653 19.81 -9.67 25.55
CA GLU A 653 19.44 -9.82 24.15
C GLU A 653 20.46 -10.70 23.41
N ILE A 654 19.95 -11.54 22.53
CA ILE A 654 20.76 -12.35 21.61
C ILE A 654 20.25 -12.07 20.20
N ALA A 655 21.15 -11.71 19.31
CA ALA A 655 20.84 -11.50 17.91
C ALA A 655 20.48 -12.82 17.22
N ALA A 656 19.31 -12.86 16.60
CA ALA A 656 18.87 -13.94 15.73
C ALA A 656 18.73 -13.40 14.30
N MET A 657 18.97 -14.25 13.31
CA MET A 657 18.78 -13.89 11.91
C MET A 657 17.29 -13.95 11.56
N ARG A 658 16.78 -12.92 10.86
CA ARG A 658 15.43 -12.93 10.26
C ARG A 658 15.45 -12.69 8.76
N TYR A 659 14.48 -13.26 8.07
CA TYR A 659 14.20 -12.99 6.66
C TYR A 659 13.07 -11.97 6.55
N VAL A 660 13.38 -10.80 5.98
CA VAL A 660 12.39 -9.76 5.68
C VAL A 660 12.00 -9.88 4.21
N SER A 661 10.75 -10.18 3.92
CA SER A 661 10.27 -10.28 2.53
C SER A 661 10.41 -8.93 1.82
N LEU A 662 10.93 -8.96 0.58
CA LEU A 662 10.97 -7.79 -0.28
C LEU A 662 9.64 -7.54 -0.99
N ASN A 663 8.65 -8.44 -0.85
CA ASN A 663 7.32 -8.34 -1.45
C ASN A 663 7.34 -8.02 -2.97
N MET A 664 8.36 -8.54 -3.67
CA MET A 664 8.51 -8.36 -5.10
C MET A 664 7.34 -9.00 -5.86
N THR A 665 6.83 -8.28 -6.85
CA THR A 665 5.87 -8.84 -7.83
C THR A 665 6.55 -9.84 -8.74
N GLU A 666 5.78 -10.64 -9.46
CA GLU A 666 6.34 -11.58 -10.44
C GLU A 666 7.15 -10.87 -11.52
N ALA A 667 6.71 -9.68 -11.94
CA ALA A 667 7.43 -8.84 -12.89
C ALA A 667 8.80 -8.36 -12.35
N GLU A 668 8.86 -7.96 -11.09
CA GLU A 668 10.13 -7.58 -10.44
C GLU A 668 11.05 -8.78 -10.27
N LYS A 669 10.51 -9.93 -9.88
CA LYS A 669 11.28 -11.18 -9.76
C LYS A 669 11.79 -11.71 -11.13
N ALA A 670 11.16 -11.33 -12.22
CA ALA A 670 11.60 -11.65 -13.58
C ALA A 670 12.71 -10.71 -14.13
N ASP A 671 12.96 -9.59 -13.47
CA ASP A 671 13.96 -8.59 -13.87
C ASP A 671 15.25 -8.73 -13.03
N ALA A 672 16.35 -9.13 -13.66
CA ALA A 672 17.65 -9.27 -12.99
C ALA A 672 18.09 -7.99 -12.24
N ARG A 673 17.72 -6.81 -12.74
CA ARG A 673 18.04 -5.50 -12.14
C ARG A 673 17.32 -5.24 -10.82
N SER A 674 16.37 -6.09 -10.43
CA SER A 674 15.67 -6.01 -9.14
C SER A 674 16.42 -6.72 -8.02
N PHE A 675 17.49 -7.45 -8.35
CA PHE A 675 18.28 -8.20 -7.38
C PHE A 675 19.55 -7.45 -6.99
N GLU A 676 19.95 -7.66 -5.75
CA GLU A 676 21.24 -7.21 -5.22
C GLU A 676 21.99 -8.40 -4.59
N ALA A 677 23.32 -8.36 -4.61
CA ALA A 677 24.13 -9.35 -3.90
C ALA A 677 23.73 -9.37 -2.41
N GLY A 678 23.59 -10.57 -1.85
CA GLY A 678 23.13 -10.76 -0.47
C GLY A 678 21.61 -10.97 -0.32
N HIS A 679 20.78 -10.71 -1.35
CA HIS A 679 19.38 -11.14 -1.31
C HIS A 679 19.27 -12.65 -1.17
N VAL A 680 18.24 -13.13 -0.48
CA VAL A 680 18.01 -14.54 -0.26
C VAL A 680 16.76 -14.98 -1.02
N VAL A 681 16.90 -16.03 -1.84
CA VAL A 681 15.84 -16.62 -2.65
C VAL A 681 15.40 -17.93 -2.04
N GLN A 682 14.12 -18.09 -1.74
CA GLN A 682 13.55 -19.35 -1.28
C GLN A 682 12.55 -19.90 -2.28
N PHE A 683 12.78 -21.11 -2.75
CA PHE A 683 11.87 -21.78 -3.67
C PHE A 683 10.61 -22.28 -2.95
N THR A 684 9.45 -21.96 -3.50
CA THR A 684 8.13 -22.36 -2.99
C THR A 684 7.62 -23.61 -3.69
N GLN A 685 8.15 -23.91 -4.88
CA GLN A 685 7.82 -25.08 -5.71
C GLN A 685 9.11 -25.70 -6.27
N ASN A 686 9.04 -27.00 -6.62
CA ASN A 686 10.14 -27.64 -7.34
C ASN A 686 10.31 -27.01 -8.71
N THR A 687 11.54 -26.66 -9.04
CA THR A 687 11.94 -26.11 -10.34
C THR A 687 13.21 -26.83 -10.77
N THR A 688 13.46 -26.96 -12.07
CA THR A 688 14.64 -27.66 -12.58
C THR A 688 15.91 -27.13 -11.91
N GLY A 689 16.61 -28.00 -11.21
CA GLY A 689 17.83 -27.67 -10.45
C GLY A 689 17.61 -27.07 -9.06
N PHE A 690 16.35 -26.79 -8.64
CA PHE A 690 16.02 -26.20 -7.35
C PHE A 690 14.88 -26.94 -6.67
N LEU A 691 15.10 -27.36 -5.43
CA LEU A 691 14.06 -28.07 -4.65
C LEU A 691 13.20 -27.07 -3.88
N ARG A 692 11.94 -27.42 -3.69
CA ARG A 692 11.03 -26.68 -2.81
C ARG A 692 11.63 -26.55 -1.40
N GLY A 693 11.59 -25.34 -0.87
CA GLY A 693 12.14 -25.02 0.46
C GLY A 693 13.62 -24.71 0.45
N SER A 694 14.37 -24.97 -0.65
CA SER A 694 15.79 -24.63 -0.71
C SER A 694 16.02 -23.13 -0.68
N MET A 695 17.09 -22.73 0.03
CA MET A 695 17.51 -21.36 0.21
C MET A 695 18.78 -21.12 -0.61
N TRP A 696 18.81 -19.99 -1.30
CA TRP A 696 19.92 -19.59 -2.15
C TRP A 696 20.20 -18.11 -1.94
N GLN A 697 21.44 -17.71 -1.79
CA GLN A 697 21.83 -16.30 -1.69
C GLN A 697 22.28 -15.79 -3.05
N VAL A 698 21.83 -14.59 -3.41
CA VAL A 698 22.32 -13.90 -4.62
C VAL A 698 23.80 -13.59 -4.44
N ASP A 699 24.63 -14.13 -5.30
CA ASP A 699 26.07 -13.95 -5.31
C ASP A 699 26.50 -12.81 -6.24
N ALA A 700 25.97 -12.83 -7.47
CA ALA A 700 26.25 -11.80 -8.48
C ALA A 700 25.05 -11.55 -9.38
N VAL A 701 24.96 -10.32 -9.88
CA VAL A 701 23.97 -9.89 -10.86
C VAL A 701 24.70 -9.36 -12.08
N ASP A 702 24.42 -9.95 -13.24
CA ASP A 702 24.90 -9.46 -14.54
C ASP A 702 23.73 -8.80 -15.28
N GLU A 703 23.70 -7.47 -15.22
CA GLU A 703 22.64 -6.68 -15.87
C GLU A 703 22.73 -6.75 -17.41
N LYS A 704 23.96 -6.93 -17.98
CA LYS A 704 24.17 -7.01 -19.43
C LYS A 704 23.62 -8.33 -19.99
N GLN A 705 23.90 -9.43 -19.30
CA GLN A 705 23.41 -10.77 -19.68
C GLN A 705 22.01 -11.05 -19.13
N LYS A 706 21.45 -10.17 -18.28
CA LYS A 706 20.17 -10.32 -17.59
C LYS A 706 20.12 -11.62 -16.78
N THR A 707 21.19 -11.95 -16.07
CA THR A 707 21.29 -13.16 -15.27
C THR A 707 21.60 -12.85 -13.82
N VAL A 708 21.11 -13.69 -12.93
CA VAL A 708 21.37 -13.64 -11.49
C VAL A 708 21.99 -14.95 -11.08
N GLN A 709 23.19 -14.89 -10.52
CA GLN A 709 23.87 -16.03 -9.95
C GLN A 709 23.52 -16.16 -8.48
N VAL A 710 23.16 -17.37 -8.06
CA VAL A 710 22.80 -17.69 -6.67
C VAL A 710 23.66 -18.83 -6.17
N LYS A 711 24.04 -18.79 -4.90
CA LYS A 711 24.81 -19.84 -4.23
C LYS A 711 24.05 -20.40 -3.02
N ASN A 712 24.24 -21.68 -2.77
CA ASN A 712 23.70 -22.34 -1.59
C ASN A 712 24.78 -22.46 -0.48
N ASP A 713 24.40 -23.06 0.65
CA ASP A 713 25.31 -23.31 1.78
C ASP A 713 26.52 -24.21 1.48
N LYS A 714 26.46 -24.98 0.40
CA LYS A 714 27.54 -25.85 -0.08
C LYS A 714 28.43 -25.16 -1.10
N ALA A 715 28.29 -23.84 -1.28
CA ALA A 715 28.97 -23.06 -2.30
C ALA A 715 28.68 -23.49 -3.77
N GLU A 716 27.60 -24.23 -4.00
CA GLU A 716 27.14 -24.56 -5.35
C GLU A 716 26.55 -23.30 -5.97
N ILE A 717 27.01 -22.91 -7.17
CA ILE A 717 26.55 -21.72 -7.90
C ILE A 717 25.62 -22.17 -9.05
N LYS A 718 24.49 -21.48 -9.19
CA LYS A 718 23.52 -21.66 -10.27
C LYS A 718 22.96 -20.33 -10.77
N HIS A 719 22.44 -20.33 -11.99
CA HIS A 719 21.65 -19.20 -12.49
C HIS A 719 20.19 -19.32 -12.02
N LEU A 720 19.67 -18.23 -11.45
CA LEU A 720 18.28 -18.13 -11.02
C LEU A 720 17.35 -18.18 -12.25
N PRO A 721 16.33 -19.05 -12.31
CA PRO A 721 15.41 -19.12 -13.44
C PRO A 721 14.38 -17.98 -13.38
N LEU A 722 14.75 -16.78 -13.84
CA LEU A 722 13.92 -15.56 -13.76
C LEU A 722 12.54 -15.74 -14.43
N HIS A 723 12.44 -16.57 -15.49
CA HIS A 723 11.19 -16.90 -16.18
C HIS A 723 10.23 -17.76 -15.33
N LYS A 724 10.66 -18.25 -14.17
CA LYS A 724 9.86 -18.99 -13.18
C LYS A 724 9.66 -18.16 -11.91
N SER A 725 9.46 -16.88 -12.07
CA SER A 725 9.34 -15.89 -10.97
C SER A 725 8.26 -16.24 -9.93
N GLY A 726 7.18 -16.93 -10.33
CA GLY A 726 6.13 -17.40 -9.40
C GLY A 726 6.56 -18.55 -8.49
N ASN A 727 7.72 -19.21 -8.75
CA ASN A 727 8.15 -20.39 -8.01
C ASN A 727 9.08 -20.10 -6.82
N TYR A 728 9.39 -18.82 -6.55
CA TYR A 728 10.26 -18.43 -5.44
C TYR A 728 9.86 -17.07 -4.87
N GLU A 729 10.32 -16.83 -3.65
CA GLU A 729 10.20 -15.56 -2.95
C GLU A 729 11.59 -15.01 -2.61
N VAL A 730 11.68 -13.67 -2.53
CA VAL A 730 12.95 -12.96 -2.29
C VAL A 730 12.90 -12.23 -0.97
N TYR A 731 13.98 -12.36 -0.20
CA TYR A 731 14.12 -11.82 1.15
C TYR A 731 15.43 -11.05 1.28
N ARG A 732 15.48 -10.22 2.29
CA ARG A 732 16.68 -9.60 2.85
C ARG A 732 16.93 -10.19 4.22
N GLU A 733 18.19 -10.52 4.52
CA GLU A 733 18.61 -10.84 5.89
C GLU A 733 18.62 -9.59 6.77
N ALA A 734 18.17 -9.74 7.99
CA ALA A 734 18.23 -8.70 9.02
C ALA A 734 18.42 -9.35 10.39
N GLU A 735 18.91 -8.58 11.32
CA GLU A 735 19.01 -9.02 12.73
C GLU A 735 17.68 -8.79 13.46
N LEU A 736 17.37 -9.69 14.37
CA LEU A 736 16.26 -9.61 15.32
C LEU A 736 16.81 -9.87 16.72
N ALA A 737 16.78 -8.87 17.58
CA ALA A 737 17.18 -9.03 18.98
C ALA A 737 16.09 -9.79 19.75
N LEU A 738 16.43 -10.89 20.39
CA LEU A 738 15.50 -11.74 21.15
C LEU A 738 15.95 -11.85 22.60
N SER A 739 14.99 -11.76 23.50
CA SER A 739 15.14 -12.04 24.94
C SER A 739 14.24 -13.21 25.34
N LYS A 740 14.59 -13.91 26.43
CA LYS A 740 13.67 -14.87 27.06
C LYS A 740 12.36 -14.17 27.44
N GLY A 741 11.23 -14.76 27.13
CA GLY A 741 9.89 -14.19 27.35
C GLY A 741 9.37 -13.31 26.21
N ASP A 742 10.20 -12.99 25.20
CA ASP A 742 9.70 -12.30 24.00
C ASP A 742 8.62 -13.14 23.31
N ARG A 743 7.63 -12.45 22.74
CA ARG A 743 6.65 -13.07 21.83
C ARG A 743 7.11 -12.87 20.40
N ILE A 744 7.19 -13.97 19.65
CA ILE A 744 7.49 -13.95 18.23
C ILE A 744 6.36 -14.55 17.41
N ARG A 745 6.26 -14.09 16.17
CA ARG A 745 5.33 -14.62 15.17
C ARG A 745 6.12 -15.35 14.08
N ILE A 746 5.64 -16.52 13.70
CA ILE A 746 6.10 -17.22 12.50
C ILE A 746 5.57 -16.49 11.27
N THR A 747 6.46 -16.13 10.33
CA THR A 747 6.11 -15.34 9.15
C THR A 747 5.95 -16.16 7.87
N LYS A 748 6.26 -17.46 7.93
CA LYS A 748 6.07 -18.42 6.82
C LYS A 748 5.92 -19.83 7.36
N ASN A 749 5.07 -20.63 6.70
CA ASN A 749 4.91 -22.05 7.03
C ASN A 749 6.23 -22.79 6.95
N GLY A 750 6.51 -23.64 7.93
CA GLY A 750 7.75 -24.42 8.02
C GLY A 750 7.66 -25.56 9.00
N PHE A 751 8.83 -26.06 9.37
CA PHE A 751 8.97 -27.13 10.37
C PHE A 751 10.11 -26.77 11.32
N ASP A 752 9.96 -27.16 12.56
CA ASP A 752 11.04 -27.10 13.54
C ASP A 752 12.09 -28.19 13.29
N THR A 753 13.14 -28.23 14.10
CA THR A 753 14.20 -29.26 13.99
C THR A 753 13.69 -30.68 14.24
N ASN A 754 12.59 -30.82 14.95
CA ASN A 754 11.93 -32.10 15.26
C ASN A 754 10.82 -32.45 14.26
N LYS A 755 10.76 -31.77 13.11
CA LYS A 755 9.72 -31.93 12.08
C LYS A 755 8.30 -31.59 12.56
N LYS A 756 8.16 -30.88 13.68
CA LYS A 756 6.88 -30.31 14.10
C LYS A 756 6.55 -29.13 13.20
N ARG A 757 5.30 -29.08 12.75
CA ARG A 757 4.83 -28.04 11.84
C ARG A 757 4.67 -26.72 12.56
N LEU A 758 5.02 -25.63 11.86
CA LEU A 758 4.82 -24.23 12.22
C LEU A 758 4.02 -23.55 11.11
N ASP A 759 2.93 -22.93 11.45
CA ASP A 759 2.10 -22.21 10.48
C ASP A 759 2.33 -20.69 10.55
N ASN A 760 2.25 -20.05 9.39
CA ASN A 760 2.34 -18.58 9.32
C ASN A 760 1.24 -17.93 10.16
N GLY A 761 1.62 -17.05 11.06
CA GLY A 761 0.73 -16.39 12.02
C GLY A 761 0.76 -16.99 13.44
N ASP A 762 1.43 -18.16 13.65
CA ASP A 762 1.62 -18.70 14.99
C ASP A 762 2.38 -17.72 15.86
N ILE A 763 1.87 -17.47 17.06
CA ILE A 763 2.53 -16.65 18.09
C ILE A 763 3.07 -17.58 19.17
N LEU A 764 4.37 -17.45 19.45
CA LEU A 764 5.13 -18.31 20.34
C LEU A 764 5.98 -17.48 21.28
N GLU A 765 6.15 -17.95 22.51
CA GLU A 765 7.04 -17.37 23.52
C GLU A 765 8.46 -17.90 23.36
N VAL A 766 9.45 -17.04 23.46
CA VAL A 766 10.87 -17.40 23.49
C VAL A 766 11.24 -17.93 24.89
N VAL A 767 11.47 -19.23 25.00
CA VAL A 767 11.92 -19.86 26.22
C VAL A 767 13.41 -19.65 26.46
N SER A 768 14.20 -19.80 25.39
CA SER A 768 15.64 -19.55 25.42
C SER A 768 16.21 -19.36 24.03
N VAL A 769 17.32 -18.63 23.95
CA VAL A 769 18.15 -18.52 22.75
C VAL A 769 19.58 -18.93 23.13
N THR A 770 20.13 -19.91 22.41
CA THR A 770 21.50 -20.36 22.66
C THR A 770 22.53 -19.46 21.98
N LYS A 771 23.79 -19.50 22.41
CA LYS A 771 24.90 -18.80 21.75
C LYS A 771 25.10 -19.26 20.29
N SER A 772 24.71 -20.49 19.95
CA SER A 772 24.76 -21.03 18.59
C SER A 772 23.62 -20.54 17.68
N GLY A 773 22.67 -19.75 18.22
CA GLY A 773 21.52 -19.23 17.48
C GLY A 773 20.33 -20.18 17.41
N THR A 774 20.30 -21.25 18.20
CA THR A 774 19.12 -22.12 18.35
C THR A 774 18.10 -21.42 19.23
N ILE A 775 16.81 -21.38 18.79
CA ILE A 775 15.73 -20.72 19.51
C ILE A 775 14.74 -21.78 19.98
N ASN A 776 14.53 -21.87 21.29
CA ASN A 776 13.51 -22.72 21.88
C ASN A 776 12.25 -21.90 22.16
N LEU A 777 11.13 -22.38 21.70
CA LEU A 777 9.85 -21.69 21.71
C LEU A 777 8.78 -22.54 22.40
N ARG A 778 7.75 -21.90 22.92
CA ARG A 778 6.58 -22.50 23.52
C ARG A 778 5.30 -21.82 23.05
N ASN A 779 4.29 -22.59 22.72
CA ASN A 779 2.95 -22.06 22.49
C ASN A 779 2.27 -21.83 23.87
N GLU A 780 1.83 -20.62 24.13
CA GLU A 780 1.26 -20.24 25.44
C GLU A 780 -0.05 -20.99 25.74
N ILE A 781 -0.82 -21.38 24.73
CA ILE A 781 -2.12 -22.03 24.89
C ILE A 781 -1.94 -23.56 24.99
N SER A 782 -1.32 -24.17 23.98
CA SER A 782 -1.19 -25.63 23.89
C SER A 782 0.00 -26.18 24.66
N GLN A 783 0.88 -25.32 25.21
CA GLN A 783 2.14 -25.68 25.87
C GLN A 783 3.10 -26.49 25.00
N ALA A 784 2.82 -26.64 23.71
CA ALA A 784 3.68 -27.32 22.77
C ALA A 784 5.00 -26.55 22.59
N THR A 785 6.10 -27.30 22.60
CA THR A 785 7.46 -26.75 22.45
C THR A 785 7.98 -26.96 21.04
N TYR A 786 8.77 -26.00 20.54
CA TYR A 786 9.41 -26.02 19.23
C TYR A 786 10.86 -25.61 19.36
N THR A 787 11.71 -26.11 18.47
CA THR A 787 13.12 -25.74 18.41
C THR A 787 13.48 -25.30 17.00
N LEU A 788 13.89 -24.05 16.83
CA LEU A 788 14.33 -23.50 15.56
C LEU A 788 15.86 -23.46 15.48
N ASN A 789 16.39 -23.85 14.34
CA ASN A 789 17.81 -23.64 14.06
C ASN A 789 18.06 -22.18 13.64
N LYS A 790 19.31 -21.73 13.68
CA LYS A 790 19.72 -20.34 13.35
C LYS A 790 19.35 -19.89 11.93
N LYS A 791 19.08 -20.84 11.01
CA LYS A 791 18.75 -20.56 9.60
C LYS A 791 17.27 -20.51 9.32
N PHE A 792 16.39 -20.80 10.28
CA PHE A 792 14.96 -20.77 10.06
C PHE A 792 14.47 -19.37 9.62
N GLY A 793 14.90 -18.32 10.28
CA GLY A 793 14.80 -16.91 9.90
C GLY A 793 13.39 -16.33 9.63
N HIS A 794 12.36 -17.15 9.43
CA HIS A 794 10.99 -16.70 9.20
C HIS A 794 10.27 -16.36 10.51
N ILE A 795 10.82 -15.38 11.21
CA ILE A 795 10.35 -14.90 12.53
C ILE A 795 10.27 -13.36 12.55
N ALA A 796 9.35 -12.85 13.35
CA ALA A 796 9.23 -11.44 13.69
C ALA A 796 8.70 -11.28 15.11
N HIS A 797 8.93 -10.14 15.76
CA HIS A 797 8.25 -9.85 17.03
C HIS A 797 6.73 -9.85 16.86
N ALA A 798 6.01 -10.25 17.91
CA ALA A 798 4.55 -10.35 17.92
C ALA A 798 3.87 -9.42 18.94
N HIS A 799 4.59 -8.48 19.53
CA HIS A 799 4.00 -7.52 20.48
C HIS A 799 3.04 -6.56 19.79
N CYS A 800 3.38 -6.09 18.58
CA CYS A 800 2.51 -5.32 17.71
C CYS A 800 2.38 -6.02 16.35
N ILE A 801 1.15 -6.18 15.85
CA ILE A 801 0.88 -6.81 14.56
C ILE A 801 0.03 -5.91 13.67
N THR A 802 -0.02 -6.22 12.38
CA THR A 802 -0.90 -5.49 11.44
C THR A 802 -2.36 -5.94 11.59
N SER A 803 -3.30 -5.11 11.12
CA SER A 803 -4.73 -5.47 11.17
C SER A 803 -5.03 -6.73 10.35
N HIS A 804 -4.36 -6.97 9.22
CA HIS A 804 -4.45 -8.24 8.47
C HIS A 804 -4.02 -9.43 9.33
N ALA A 805 -2.90 -9.31 10.05
CA ALA A 805 -2.42 -10.39 10.92
C ALA A 805 -3.27 -10.58 12.20
N SER A 806 -4.12 -9.61 12.54
CA SER A 806 -5.06 -9.70 13.64
C SER A 806 -6.38 -10.39 13.27
N GLN A 807 -6.65 -10.58 11.97
CA GLN A 807 -7.88 -11.24 11.54
C GLN A 807 -7.99 -12.66 12.12
N GLY A 808 -9.16 -13.02 12.60
CA GLY A 808 -9.39 -14.29 13.31
C GLY A 808 -8.99 -14.29 14.80
N LYS A 809 -8.22 -13.31 15.29
CA LYS A 809 -7.83 -13.23 16.71
C LYS A 809 -8.91 -12.53 17.54
N THR A 810 -8.96 -12.84 18.84
CA THR A 810 -9.87 -12.20 19.81
C THR A 810 -9.15 -12.07 21.14
N VAL A 811 -9.21 -10.88 21.74
CA VAL A 811 -8.60 -10.54 23.03
C VAL A 811 -9.59 -9.79 23.92
N ASP A 812 -9.28 -9.65 25.20
CA ASP A 812 -10.15 -8.87 26.09
C ASP A 812 -10.06 -7.39 25.77
N GLU A 813 -8.85 -6.84 25.63
CA GLU A 813 -8.65 -5.44 25.24
C GLU A 813 -7.72 -5.32 24.03
N VAL A 814 -8.11 -4.48 23.06
CA VAL A 814 -7.31 -4.20 21.86
C VAL A 814 -6.77 -2.78 21.92
N PHE A 815 -5.50 -2.61 21.59
CA PHE A 815 -4.77 -1.36 21.52
C PHE A 815 -4.46 -1.05 20.07
N ILE A 816 -4.89 0.10 19.57
CA ILE A 816 -4.78 0.46 18.14
C ILE A 816 -3.91 1.71 18.06
N TRP A 817 -2.73 1.55 17.47
CA TRP A 817 -1.80 2.63 17.22
C TRP A 817 -2.02 3.20 15.81
N GLN A 818 -2.61 4.38 15.72
CA GLN A 818 -3.05 4.95 14.45
C GLN A 818 -2.72 6.45 14.34
N PRO A 819 -1.43 6.83 14.39
CA PRO A 819 -0.99 8.20 14.14
C PRO A 819 -1.17 8.57 12.65
N ALA A 820 -1.09 9.87 12.33
CA ALA A 820 -1.26 10.41 10.98
C ALA A 820 -0.36 9.75 9.92
N ALA A 821 0.82 9.29 10.32
CA ALA A 821 1.71 8.51 9.48
C ALA A 821 1.10 7.19 8.95
N THR A 822 0.09 6.65 9.63
CA THR A 822 -0.60 5.41 9.23
C THR A 822 -1.84 5.66 8.38
N PHE A 823 -2.30 6.90 8.26
CA PHE A 823 -3.55 7.24 7.57
C PHE A 823 -3.61 6.80 6.09
N PRO A 824 -2.52 6.81 5.31
CA PRO A 824 -2.54 6.24 3.96
C PRO A 824 -2.90 4.74 3.88
N ALA A 825 -2.72 4.02 5.00
CA ALA A 825 -3.09 2.61 5.13
C ALA A 825 -4.36 2.40 5.99
N ALA A 826 -5.07 3.49 6.32
CA ALA A 826 -6.29 3.47 7.11
C ALA A 826 -7.51 3.61 6.20
N ASP A 827 -8.43 2.68 6.32
CA ASP A 827 -9.74 2.69 5.69
C ASP A 827 -10.79 2.08 6.64
N ALA A 828 -12.04 2.07 6.24
CA ALA A 828 -13.12 1.49 7.03
C ALA A 828 -12.90 0.01 7.35
N LYS A 829 -12.36 -0.77 6.40
CA LYS A 829 -12.11 -2.22 6.58
C LYS A 829 -11.01 -2.46 7.61
N GLN A 830 -9.91 -1.71 7.49
CA GLN A 830 -8.80 -1.78 8.44
C GLN A 830 -9.27 -1.40 9.86
N PHE A 831 -10.02 -0.31 9.98
CA PHE A 831 -10.53 0.19 11.25
C PHE A 831 -11.50 -0.80 11.88
N TYR A 832 -12.47 -1.29 11.11
CA TYR A 832 -13.44 -2.30 11.56
C TYR A 832 -12.76 -3.59 12.04
N VAL A 833 -11.82 -4.14 11.26
CA VAL A 833 -11.09 -5.33 11.67
C VAL A 833 -10.35 -5.09 12.99
N SER A 834 -9.67 -3.96 13.13
CA SER A 834 -8.90 -3.65 14.35
C SER A 834 -9.81 -3.48 15.58
N VAL A 835 -10.83 -2.63 15.46
CA VAL A 835 -11.76 -2.35 16.57
C VAL A 835 -12.53 -3.61 17.00
N SER A 836 -12.91 -4.47 16.07
CA SER A 836 -13.68 -5.69 16.39
C SER A 836 -12.90 -6.79 17.10
N ARG A 837 -11.58 -6.62 17.40
CA ARG A 837 -10.79 -7.66 18.08
C ARG A 837 -11.02 -7.73 19.58
N GLY A 838 -11.33 -6.62 20.23
CA GLY A 838 -11.60 -6.54 21.66
C GLY A 838 -12.95 -7.16 22.05
N ARG A 839 -13.02 -7.81 23.20
CA ARG A 839 -14.27 -8.25 23.85
C ARG A 839 -14.83 -7.18 24.77
N GLU A 840 -13.95 -6.52 25.52
CA GLU A 840 -14.31 -5.61 26.59
C GLU A 840 -14.06 -4.15 26.20
N LYS A 841 -12.92 -3.86 25.57
CA LYS A 841 -12.53 -2.49 25.26
C LYS A 841 -11.62 -2.42 24.02
N ALA A 842 -11.74 -1.30 23.30
CA ALA A 842 -10.75 -0.85 22.32
C ALA A 842 -10.12 0.47 22.78
N HIS A 843 -8.80 0.54 22.74
CA HIS A 843 -8.03 1.74 23.02
C HIS A 843 -7.44 2.22 21.70
N ILE A 844 -7.90 3.35 21.19
CA ILE A 844 -7.49 3.89 19.89
C ILE A 844 -6.68 5.16 20.13
N TYR A 845 -5.42 5.17 19.71
CA TYR A 845 -4.49 6.29 19.90
C TYR A 845 -4.15 6.90 18.55
N THR A 846 -4.32 8.21 18.45
CA THR A 846 -4.04 9.00 17.25
C THR A 846 -3.47 10.35 17.63
N ASP A 847 -2.82 11.05 16.70
CA ASP A 847 -2.37 12.43 16.84
C ASP A 847 -3.33 13.44 16.18
N ASN A 848 -4.38 12.95 15.48
CA ASN A 848 -5.40 13.78 14.86
C ASN A 848 -6.68 12.99 14.62
N LYS A 849 -7.69 13.21 15.46
CA LYS A 849 -9.00 12.54 15.38
C LYS A 849 -9.78 12.90 14.11
N GLU A 850 -9.75 14.17 13.73
CA GLU A 850 -10.52 14.69 12.60
C GLU A 850 -10.01 14.09 11.27
N ASP A 851 -8.70 14.11 11.07
CA ASP A 851 -8.05 13.51 9.91
C ASP A 851 -8.22 11.97 9.91
N LEU A 852 -8.14 11.32 11.08
CA LEU A 852 -8.41 9.89 11.19
C LEU A 852 -9.82 9.57 10.70
N LEU A 853 -10.84 10.31 11.20
CA LEU A 853 -12.23 10.11 10.77
C LEU A 853 -12.39 10.31 9.26
N ALA A 854 -11.71 11.31 8.69
CA ALA A 854 -11.76 11.55 7.25
C ALA A 854 -11.24 10.35 6.42
N HIS A 855 -10.17 9.68 6.91
CA HIS A 855 -9.58 8.51 6.23
C HIS A 855 -10.40 7.24 6.45
N VAL A 856 -10.86 6.96 7.67
CA VAL A 856 -11.63 5.73 7.93
C VAL A 856 -13.05 5.77 7.39
N LYS A 857 -13.55 6.92 6.88
CA LYS A 857 -14.78 7.00 6.09
C LYS A 857 -14.63 6.41 4.68
N ASP A 858 -13.42 6.28 4.16
CA ASP A 858 -13.18 5.55 2.91
C ASP A 858 -13.48 4.07 3.14
N LEU A 859 -14.43 3.53 2.38
CA LEU A 859 -14.86 2.14 2.54
C LEU A 859 -13.76 1.12 2.19
N GLY A 860 -12.68 1.54 1.54
CA GLY A 860 -11.59 0.67 1.11
C GLY A 860 -12.01 -0.35 0.05
N ASP A 861 -13.15 -0.11 -0.63
CA ASP A 861 -13.64 -0.99 -1.68
C ASP A 861 -12.77 -0.82 -2.94
N ARG A 862 -12.20 -1.92 -3.41
CA ARG A 862 -11.41 -1.92 -4.63
C ARG A 862 -12.35 -1.91 -5.83
N GLN A 863 -12.16 -0.92 -6.70
CA GLN A 863 -12.92 -0.82 -7.95
C GLN A 863 -12.62 -2.03 -8.84
N SER A 864 -13.67 -2.71 -9.29
CA SER A 864 -13.53 -3.79 -10.27
C SER A 864 -13.46 -3.22 -11.69
N ALA A 865 -12.83 -3.97 -12.61
CA ALA A 865 -12.80 -3.61 -14.02
C ALA A 865 -14.20 -3.54 -14.64
N ILE A 866 -15.09 -4.44 -14.23
CA ILE A 866 -16.51 -4.47 -14.71
C ILE A 866 -17.25 -3.20 -14.27
N GLU A 867 -17.10 -2.80 -13.00
CA GLU A 867 -17.75 -1.58 -12.48
C GLU A 867 -17.18 -0.32 -13.15
N ALA A 868 -15.88 -0.25 -13.31
CA ALA A 868 -15.20 0.88 -13.93
C ALA A 868 -15.59 1.07 -15.41
N VAL A 869 -15.63 -0.01 -16.18
CA VAL A 869 -15.97 0.05 -17.61
C VAL A 869 -17.45 0.35 -17.86
N LYS A 870 -18.33 -0.12 -16.99
CA LYS A 870 -19.78 0.14 -17.13
C LYS A 870 -20.21 1.53 -16.68
N GLY A 871 -19.37 2.24 -15.95
CA GLY A 871 -19.51 3.68 -15.64
C GLY A 871 -20.76 4.09 -14.85
N ASP A 872 -21.56 3.12 -14.34
CA ASP A 872 -22.85 3.47 -13.73
C ASP A 872 -23.20 2.54 -12.56
N THR A 873 -22.89 2.98 -11.35
CA THR A 873 -23.35 2.37 -10.10
C THR A 873 -24.90 2.24 -10.09
N LYS A 874 -25.64 3.19 -10.69
CA LYS A 874 -27.09 3.14 -10.83
C LYS A 874 -27.54 1.97 -11.71
N HIS A 875 -26.77 1.59 -12.73
CA HIS A 875 -27.08 0.44 -13.57
C HIS A 875 -26.92 -0.87 -12.80
N ILE A 876 -25.87 -0.97 -11.96
CA ILE A 876 -25.65 -2.13 -11.10
C ILE A 876 -26.75 -2.24 -10.05
N GLU A 877 -27.15 -1.15 -9.41
CA GLU A 877 -28.28 -1.11 -8.49
C GLU A 877 -29.60 -1.47 -9.19
N ALA A 878 -29.82 -1.01 -10.43
CA ALA A 878 -31.00 -1.36 -11.21
C ALA A 878 -31.03 -2.85 -11.58
N VAL A 879 -29.87 -3.45 -11.91
CA VAL A 879 -29.73 -4.89 -12.15
C VAL A 879 -29.98 -5.68 -10.87
N LEU A 880 -29.42 -5.25 -9.74
CA LEU A 880 -29.64 -5.86 -8.42
C LEU A 880 -31.12 -5.77 -7.99
N ASN A 881 -31.74 -4.62 -8.20
CA ASN A 881 -33.17 -4.42 -7.88
C ASN A 881 -34.07 -5.24 -8.79
N ARG A 882 -33.78 -5.40 -10.08
CA ARG A 882 -34.49 -6.32 -10.99
C ARG A 882 -34.37 -7.77 -10.55
N GLN A 883 -33.18 -8.18 -10.10
CA GLN A 883 -32.94 -9.52 -9.60
C GLN A 883 -33.61 -9.77 -8.24
N ARG A 884 -33.63 -8.77 -7.35
CA ARG A 884 -34.43 -8.82 -6.09
C ARG A 884 -35.91 -9.00 -6.38
N LYS A 885 -36.46 -8.25 -7.32
CA LYS A 885 -37.88 -8.39 -7.75
C LYS A 885 -38.20 -9.72 -8.42
N ALA A 886 -37.24 -10.28 -9.17
CA ALA A 886 -37.41 -11.60 -9.81
C ALA A 886 -37.27 -12.77 -8.81
N GLN A 887 -36.74 -12.54 -7.62
CA GLN A 887 -36.58 -13.51 -6.54
C GLN A 887 -37.65 -13.37 -5.43
N GLU A 888 -38.47 -12.31 -5.45
CA GLU A 888 -39.67 -12.24 -4.62
C GLU A 888 -40.66 -13.30 -5.15
N PRO A 889 -41.19 -14.20 -4.30
CA PRO A 889 -42.21 -15.14 -4.73
C PRO A 889 -43.38 -14.32 -5.24
N GLU A 890 -43.89 -14.65 -6.44
CA GLU A 890 -45.15 -14.07 -6.92
C GLU A 890 -46.18 -14.18 -5.79
N PRO A 891 -46.90 -13.10 -5.46
CA PRO A 891 -47.96 -13.18 -4.47
C PRO A 891 -48.91 -14.29 -4.93
N ILE A 892 -49.10 -15.29 -4.09
CA ILE A 892 -50.06 -16.38 -4.30
C ILE A 892 -51.40 -15.74 -4.62
N LYS A 893 -51.78 -15.76 -5.88
CA LYS A 893 -53.13 -15.41 -6.29
C LYS A 893 -54.05 -16.38 -5.57
N THR A 894 -54.64 -16.00 -4.47
CA THR A 894 -55.74 -16.67 -3.84
C THR A 894 -56.84 -16.76 -4.87
N LYS A 895 -57.12 -17.97 -5.36
CA LYS A 895 -58.26 -18.24 -6.17
C LYS A 895 -59.49 -17.81 -5.36
N GLN A 896 -60.20 -16.80 -5.80
CA GLN A 896 -61.54 -16.49 -5.31
C GLN A 896 -62.44 -17.71 -5.56
N PRO A 897 -63.29 -18.11 -4.60
CA PRO A 897 -64.24 -19.21 -4.84
C PRO A 897 -65.22 -18.79 -5.94
N LEU A 898 -65.40 -19.66 -6.93
CA LEU A 898 -66.42 -19.56 -7.94
C LEU A 898 -67.78 -19.52 -7.24
N SER A 899 -68.41 -18.36 -7.16
CA SER A 899 -69.83 -18.23 -6.86
C SER A 899 -70.63 -18.40 -8.17
N ASN A 900 -71.39 -19.50 -8.27
CA ASN A 900 -72.37 -19.70 -9.33
C ASN A 900 -73.44 -18.60 -9.27
N PRO A 901 -73.91 -18.03 -10.43
CA PRO A 901 -75.06 -17.14 -10.46
C PRO A 901 -76.30 -17.97 -10.56
N ILE A 902 -77.14 -17.87 -9.52
CA ILE A 902 -78.52 -18.25 -9.58
C ILE A 902 -79.29 -17.18 -10.40
N LYS A 903 -79.86 -17.63 -11.52
CA LYS A 903 -80.86 -16.83 -12.28
C LYS A 903 -82.14 -16.67 -11.45
N SER A 904 -82.63 -15.44 -11.22
CA SER A 904 -84.04 -15.14 -11.04
C SER A 904 -84.35 -13.96 -11.96
N ARG A 905 -85.41 -14.23 -12.76
CA ARG A 905 -86.14 -13.29 -13.61
C ARG A 905 -87.03 -12.41 -12.76
N ASP A 906 -87.36 -11.29 -13.31
CA ASP A 906 -88.59 -10.52 -13.36
C ASP A 906 -88.60 -9.12 -12.70
N HIS A 907 -89.02 -8.23 -13.59
CA HIS A 907 -89.81 -7.00 -13.50
C HIS A 907 -89.09 -5.65 -13.30
N GLU A 908 -89.03 -4.96 -14.42
CA GLU A 908 -89.24 -3.52 -14.47
C GLU A 908 -90.70 -3.21 -13.95
N PRO A 909 -91.00 -2.00 -13.45
CA PRO A 909 -91.13 -0.85 -14.34
C PRO A 909 -90.77 0.54 -13.69
N GLU A 910 -90.50 1.46 -14.58
CA GLU A 910 -90.78 2.90 -14.66
C GLU A 910 -90.77 3.80 -13.39
N ARG A 911 -89.84 4.75 -13.34
CA ARG A 911 -89.99 6.19 -13.69
C ARG A 911 -88.65 6.93 -13.62
#